data_3fceb3c5d8686957204c8b9d4dbe3a6e
#
_entry.id   3fceb3c5d8686957204c8b9d4dbe3a6e
#
_cell.length_a   1.000
_cell.length_b   1.000
_cell.length_c   1.000
_cell.angle_alpha   90.00
_cell.angle_beta   90.00
_cell.angle_gamma   90.00
#
_symmetry.space_group_name_H-M   'P 1'
#
loop_
_entity.id
_entity.type
_entity.pdbx_description
1 polymer ?
#
loop_
_entity_poly.entity_id
_entity_poly.type
_entity_poly.pdbx_seq_one_letter_code
_entity_poly.pdbx_strand_id
1 'polypeptide(L)'
;MKYVYLFSEGNKDMRNLLGGKGANLAEMTKLGLPVPQGFTITTEACTRYYEDGKKISEDIENEIFENIKKMEEITGKKFGDKENPLLVSVRSGARASMPGMMDTILNLGLNEEVVEVLAQKSGNPRWAWDCYRRFIQMYSDVVMEVGKKYFETLIDKMKAEKGVTLDVELTAEDLKELAREFKEEYKSKVGEDFPNNPVDQLMGAIKAVFRSWDNPRANVYRRDNDIPYSWGTAVNVQMMAFGNMGETSGTGVAFTRDPATGEKHLMGEFLMNAQGEDVVAGVRTPQPISHLKEVMPKVYEEFTNICATLENHYHDMQDMEFTIENEKLYMLQTRNGKRTAKAALKIACDLVDEGKITDKEAVLMIDPRNLDTLLHPTFDTNALKDAHEIGKGLAASPGAAAGKVVFTAEDAKKAHENGEKVVLVRLETSPEDIEGMKASEGILTVRGGMTSHAAVVARGMGTCCVSGCQEIVMDEENKRFTLGGIEFTEGSEISIDGSTGRIYKGLIPKTDAAITGEFERIMAWADKYRRLAVRTNADTPKDAAKARELGAEGIGLCRTEHMFFEKDRIAAIREMICSDTAEERENALAKIEPMQQKDFEALYEAMEGYGVTIRYLDPPLHEFVPTEEADIKLLADSQGKTVEQIKNIIASLHEFNPMMGHRGCRLAVTFPEIAKMQTRAVIKAAIAVSRRLNTKITPEIMIPLVGEVKELKYVKNIVCETADEIIKNENIDMTYHVGTMIEIPRAALTADEIAKEADFFSFGTNDLTQMTFCFSRDDAVKFLGAYYYKKIYENDPFAKLDQKGVGKLVKMASTLGRETNPNIHLGICGEHGGDPSSVEFCHNVGLDYVSCSPYRVPIARLAAAQAAIKSEK
;
A
#
# COMPACT_ATOMS: atom_id res chain seq x y z
N MET A 1 -28.35 14.19 -18.19
CA MET A 1 -27.47 13.09 -17.76
C MET A 1 -28.32 12.07 -17.02
N LYS A 2 -28.10 10.78 -17.21
CA LYS A 2 -28.85 9.72 -16.51
C LYS A 2 -28.11 9.31 -15.23
N TYR A 3 -28.82 9.36 -14.10
CA TYR A 3 -28.24 9.08 -12.77
C TYR A 3 -28.68 7.75 -12.15
N VAL A 4 -29.75 7.13 -12.71
CA VAL A 4 -30.32 5.91 -12.13
C VAL A 4 -30.51 4.86 -13.25
N TYR A 5 -30.04 3.63 -12.97
CA TYR A 5 -30.09 2.50 -13.91
C TYR A 5 -30.76 1.30 -13.26
N LEU A 6 -31.76 0.70 -13.89
CA LEU A 6 -32.25 -0.62 -13.50
C LEU A 6 -31.13 -1.65 -13.69
N PHE A 7 -31.13 -2.74 -12.96
CA PHE A 7 -30.15 -3.82 -13.15
C PHE A 7 -30.19 -4.34 -14.58
N SER A 8 -31.36 -4.42 -15.21
CA SER A 8 -31.55 -4.82 -16.61
C SER A 8 -30.93 -3.83 -17.61
N GLU A 9 -30.61 -2.61 -17.23
CA GLU A 9 -30.03 -1.57 -18.08
C GLU A 9 -28.51 -1.50 -18.00
N GLY A 10 -27.87 -2.20 -17.08
CA GLY A 10 -26.45 -2.15 -16.86
C GLY A 10 -25.70 -3.42 -17.28
N ASN A 11 -24.38 -3.38 -17.16
CA ASN A 11 -23.49 -4.51 -17.42
C ASN A 11 -22.17 -4.36 -16.62
N LYS A 12 -21.30 -5.38 -16.68
CA LYS A 12 -20.02 -5.41 -15.95
C LYS A 12 -19.03 -4.30 -16.34
N ASP A 13 -19.16 -3.75 -17.54
CA ASP A 13 -18.24 -2.71 -18.05
C ASP A 13 -18.57 -1.32 -17.50
N MET A 14 -19.70 -1.18 -16.84
CA MET A 14 -20.17 0.07 -16.25
C MET A 14 -19.72 0.24 -14.79
N ARG A 15 -18.65 -0.42 -14.37
CA ARG A 15 -18.16 -0.39 -13.00
C ARG A 15 -17.84 1.02 -12.49
N ASN A 16 -17.34 1.90 -13.35
CA ASN A 16 -17.04 3.27 -12.97
C ASN A 16 -18.29 4.08 -12.58
N LEU A 17 -19.41 3.75 -13.20
CA LEU A 17 -20.69 4.44 -13.02
C LEU A 17 -21.56 3.76 -11.96
N LEU A 18 -21.66 2.44 -12.01
CA LEU A 18 -22.54 1.65 -11.14
C LEU A 18 -21.84 1.11 -9.88
N GLY A 19 -20.55 1.30 -9.74
CA GLY A 19 -19.75 0.65 -8.72
C GLY A 19 -19.58 -0.85 -9.00
N GLY A 20 -18.77 -1.53 -8.19
CA GLY A 20 -18.52 -2.96 -8.35
C GLY A 20 -19.77 -3.82 -8.14
N LYS A 21 -20.52 -3.56 -7.07
CA LYS A 21 -21.75 -4.31 -6.77
C LYS A 21 -22.84 -4.09 -7.83
N GLY A 22 -23.10 -2.84 -8.19
CA GLY A 22 -24.14 -2.50 -9.18
C GLY A 22 -23.85 -3.10 -10.55
N ALA A 23 -22.62 -3.01 -11.02
CA ALA A 23 -22.21 -3.60 -12.28
C ALA A 23 -22.37 -5.12 -12.30
N ASN A 24 -22.01 -5.80 -11.21
CA ASN A 24 -22.14 -7.26 -11.10
C ASN A 24 -23.59 -7.72 -10.93
N LEU A 25 -24.41 -6.99 -10.19
CA LEU A 25 -25.85 -7.26 -10.13
C LEU A 25 -26.50 -7.14 -11.51
N ALA A 26 -26.15 -6.13 -12.26
CA ALA A 26 -26.60 -5.95 -13.64
C ALA A 26 -26.13 -7.10 -14.54
N GLU A 27 -24.88 -7.50 -14.45
CA GLU A 27 -24.32 -8.60 -15.23
C GLU A 27 -24.98 -9.95 -14.91
N MET A 28 -25.18 -10.27 -13.63
CA MET A 28 -25.92 -11.48 -13.24
C MET A 28 -27.37 -11.48 -13.75
N THR A 29 -28.02 -10.32 -13.75
CA THR A 29 -29.37 -10.17 -14.31
C THR A 29 -29.35 -10.47 -15.83
N LYS A 30 -28.37 -9.95 -16.54
CA LYS A 30 -28.16 -10.19 -17.99
C LYS A 30 -27.92 -11.67 -18.30
N LEU A 31 -27.21 -12.37 -17.42
CA LEU A 31 -26.96 -13.81 -17.53
C LEU A 31 -28.19 -14.69 -17.21
N GLY A 32 -29.28 -14.09 -16.79
CA GLY A 32 -30.49 -14.81 -16.42
C GLY A 32 -30.46 -15.48 -15.06
N LEU A 33 -29.53 -15.10 -14.21
CA LEU A 33 -29.42 -15.66 -12.85
C LEU A 33 -30.51 -15.07 -11.93
N PRO A 34 -30.88 -15.80 -10.86
CA PRO A 34 -31.93 -15.38 -9.95
C PRO A 34 -31.45 -14.23 -9.03
N VAL A 35 -31.57 -13.02 -9.50
CA VAL A 35 -31.21 -11.80 -8.78
C VAL A 35 -32.47 -11.04 -8.39
N PRO A 36 -32.64 -10.68 -7.09
CA PRO A 36 -33.73 -9.77 -6.72
C PRO A 36 -33.58 -8.47 -7.50
N GLN A 37 -34.68 -8.01 -8.13
CA GLN A 37 -34.64 -6.84 -9.00
C GLN A 37 -34.40 -5.55 -8.23
N GLY A 38 -33.86 -4.56 -8.92
CA GLY A 38 -33.53 -3.28 -8.32
C GLY A 38 -32.92 -2.30 -9.33
N PHE A 39 -32.42 -1.21 -8.79
CA PHE A 39 -31.72 -0.19 -9.56
C PHE A 39 -30.50 0.34 -8.81
N THR A 40 -29.60 0.96 -9.56
CA THR A 40 -28.38 1.58 -9.04
C THR A 40 -28.43 3.08 -9.27
N ILE A 41 -28.20 3.85 -8.22
CA ILE A 41 -27.96 5.30 -8.26
C ILE A 41 -26.45 5.47 -8.43
N THR A 42 -26.03 6.20 -9.47
CA THR A 42 -24.66 6.23 -9.96
C THR A 42 -23.67 6.93 -9.02
N THR A 43 -22.39 6.64 -9.22
CA THR A 43 -21.29 7.35 -8.54
C THR A 43 -21.30 8.85 -8.88
N GLU A 44 -21.74 9.23 -10.06
CA GLU A 44 -21.88 10.63 -10.48
C GLU A 44 -22.95 11.37 -9.66
N ALA A 45 -24.01 10.69 -9.28
CA ALA A 45 -25.01 11.25 -8.36
C ALA A 45 -24.42 11.54 -6.98
N CYS A 46 -23.53 10.69 -6.50
CA CYS A 46 -22.78 10.93 -5.25
C CYS A 46 -21.89 12.17 -5.36
N THR A 47 -21.13 12.28 -6.42
CA THR A 47 -20.27 13.46 -6.68
C THR A 47 -21.11 14.74 -6.68
N ARG A 48 -22.22 14.72 -7.39
CA ARG A 48 -23.14 15.86 -7.43
C ARG A 48 -23.76 16.19 -6.08
N TYR A 49 -24.06 15.18 -5.26
CA TYR A 49 -24.54 15.37 -3.89
C TYR A 49 -23.58 16.26 -3.07
N TYR A 50 -22.27 16.02 -3.19
CA TYR A 50 -21.25 16.84 -2.50
C TYR A 50 -21.08 18.22 -3.13
N GLU A 51 -21.15 18.33 -4.45
CA GLU A 51 -21.10 19.61 -5.16
C GLU A 51 -22.27 20.53 -4.81
N ASP A 52 -23.47 19.94 -4.63
CA ASP A 52 -24.70 20.64 -4.27
C ASP A 52 -24.84 20.89 -2.74
N GLY A 53 -23.76 20.79 -1.99
CA GLY A 53 -23.76 21.07 -0.55
C GLY A 53 -24.46 19.99 0.29
N LYS A 54 -24.24 18.72 -0.05
CA LYS A 54 -24.83 17.55 0.62
C LYS A 54 -26.35 17.49 0.50
N LYS A 55 -26.85 17.76 -0.70
CA LYS A 55 -28.27 17.68 -1.05
C LYS A 55 -28.45 16.89 -2.34
N ILE A 56 -29.51 16.11 -2.40
CA ILE A 56 -29.90 15.41 -3.63
C ILE A 56 -30.77 16.37 -4.43
N SER A 57 -30.38 16.65 -5.67
CA SER A 57 -31.13 17.55 -6.54
C SER A 57 -32.49 16.96 -6.97
N GLU A 58 -33.46 17.83 -7.30
CA GLU A 58 -34.80 17.42 -7.68
C GLU A 58 -34.82 16.48 -8.90
N ASP A 59 -33.97 16.70 -9.86
CA ASP A 59 -33.85 15.84 -11.06
C ASP A 59 -33.41 14.42 -10.70
N ILE A 60 -32.48 14.25 -9.78
CA ILE A 60 -32.06 12.92 -9.29
C ILE A 60 -33.18 12.28 -8.46
N GLU A 61 -33.84 13.02 -7.58
CA GLU A 61 -35.01 12.53 -6.83
C GLU A 61 -36.08 12.00 -7.78
N ASN A 62 -36.43 12.74 -8.80
CA ASN A 62 -37.43 12.34 -9.80
C ASN A 62 -37.06 11.05 -10.51
N GLU A 63 -35.78 10.87 -10.89
CA GLU A 63 -35.28 9.61 -11.47
C GLU A 63 -35.40 8.45 -10.48
N ILE A 64 -35.12 8.68 -9.21
CA ILE A 64 -35.28 7.66 -8.14
C ILE A 64 -36.74 7.22 -8.07
N PHE A 65 -37.67 8.15 -8.04
CA PHE A 65 -39.13 7.87 -7.94
C PHE A 65 -39.65 7.16 -9.19
N GLU A 66 -39.19 7.53 -10.37
CA GLU A 66 -39.53 6.82 -11.61
C GLU A 66 -39.04 5.36 -11.58
N ASN A 67 -37.84 5.12 -11.06
CA ASN A 67 -37.30 3.77 -10.97
C ASN A 67 -37.96 2.93 -9.88
N ILE A 68 -38.43 3.52 -8.79
CA ILE A 68 -39.32 2.85 -7.82
C ILE A 68 -40.58 2.35 -8.52
N LYS A 69 -41.23 3.19 -9.34
CA LYS A 69 -42.40 2.78 -10.11
C LYS A 69 -42.13 1.64 -11.06
N LYS A 70 -40.97 1.67 -11.74
CA LYS A 70 -40.54 0.56 -12.62
C LYS A 70 -40.33 -0.73 -11.83
N MET A 71 -39.71 -0.64 -10.64
CA MET A 71 -39.56 -1.79 -9.75
C MET A 71 -40.92 -2.35 -9.32
N GLU A 72 -41.87 -1.51 -9.00
CA GLU A 72 -43.21 -1.94 -8.63
C GLU A 72 -43.89 -2.72 -9.78
N GLU A 73 -43.74 -2.27 -11.01
CA GLU A 73 -44.24 -2.98 -12.19
C GLU A 73 -43.55 -4.33 -12.40
N ILE A 74 -42.20 -4.38 -12.27
CA ILE A 74 -41.40 -5.61 -12.45
C ILE A 74 -41.72 -6.65 -11.37
N THR A 75 -41.86 -6.23 -10.11
CA THR A 75 -42.03 -7.12 -8.96
C THR A 75 -43.50 -7.46 -8.69
N GLY A 76 -44.42 -6.66 -9.21
CA GLY A 76 -45.87 -6.78 -8.89
C GLY A 76 -46.21 -6.36 -7.47
N LYS A 77 -45.30 -5.72 -6.75
CA LYS A 77 -45.46 -5.24 -5.38
C LYS A 77 -45.34 -3.72 -5.36
N LYS A 78 -45.97 -3.07 -4.39
CA LYS A 78 -45.94 -1.60 -4.28
C LYS A 78 -45.24 -1.17 -2.99
N PHE A 79 -44.41 -0.15 -3.10
CA PHE A 79 -43.67 0.41 -1.99
C PHE A 79 -44.64 1.17 -1.07
N GLY A 80 -44.75 0.71 0.19
CA GLY A 80 -45.68 1.26 1.18
C GLY A 80 -47.14 0.81 1.04
N ASP A 81 -47.40 -0.18 0.19
CA ASP A 81 -48.78 -0.70 -0.03
C ASP A 81 -49.32 -1.47 1.16
N LYS A 82 -50.63 -1.40 1.34
CA LYS A 82 -51.37 -2.12 2.38
C LYS A 82 -51.84 -3.51 1.92
N GLU A 83 -51.73 -3.81 0.62
CA GLU A 83 -52.18 -5.10 0.06
C GLU A 83 -50.99 -6.01 -0.31
N ASN A 84 -50.03 -5.49 -1.00
CA ASN A 84 -48.82 -6.25 -1.44
C ASN A 84 -47.56 -5.40 -1.38
N PRO A 85 -47.03 -5.20 -0.16
CA PRO A 85 -45.92 -4.26 0.03
C PRO A 85 -44.58 -4.75 -0.52
N LEU A 86 -43.87 -3.83 -1.16
CA LEU A 86 -42.48 -4.00 -1.58
C LEU A 86 -41.55 -3.55 -0.44
N LEU A 87 -40.62 -4.38 -0.05
CA LEU A 87 -39.51 -4.01 0.83
C LEU A 87 -38.21 -4.01 0.05
N VAL A 88 -37.35 -3.06 0.35
CA VAL A 88 -36.06 -2.91 -0.34
C VAL A 88 -34.90 -2.80 0.64
N SER A 89 -33.72 -3.16 0.16
CA SER A 89 -32.45 -2.86 0.80
C SER A 89 -31.79 -1.67 0.10
N VAL A 90 -30.98 -0.92 0.83
CA VAL A 90 -30.15 0.15 0.31
C VAL A 90 -28.69 -0.18 0.69
N ARG A 91 -27.83 -0.37 -0.31
CA ARG A 91 -26.43 -0.77 -0.13
C ARG A 91 -25.50 0.15 -0.87
N SER A 92 -24.35 0.44 -0.28
CA SER A 92 -23.26 1.13 -0.96
C SER A 92 -22.60 0.23 -2.01
N GLY A 93 -21.97 0.86 -2.99
CA GLY A 93 -21.20 0.17 -4.02
C GLY A 93 -20.18 1.07 -4.67
N ALA A 94 -18.95 1.11 -4.15
CA ALA A 94 -17.84 1.84 -4.75
C ALA A 94 -17.20 1.03 -5.88
N ARG A 95 -16.39 1.68 -6.73
CA ARG A 95 -15.62 1.00 -7.79
C ARG A 95 -14.69 -0.06 -7.22
N ALA A 96 -14.03 0.27 -6.10
CA ALA A 96 -13.18 -0.63 -5.37
C ALA A 96 -13.90 -1.13 -4.12
N SER A 97 -13.63 -2.38 -3.73
CA SER A 97 -14.20 -2.96 -2.52
C SER A 97 -13.67 -2.25 -1.27
N MET A 98 -14.56 -1.82 -0.40
CA MET A 98 -14.26 -1.14 0.87
C MET A 98 -15.00 -1.85 2.02
N PRO A 99 -14.55 -3.04 2.45
CA PRO A 99 -15.26 -3.85 3.43
C PRO A 99 -15.41 -3.15 4.78
N GLY A 100 -16.63 -3.12 5.31
CA GLY A 100 -16.91 -2.55 6.62
C GLY A 100 -16.80 -1.02 6.73
N MET A 101 -16.49 -0.33 5.63
CA MET A 101 -16.33 1.14 5.62
C MET A 101 -17.62 1.88 5.27
N MET A 102 -18.55 1.20 4.62
CA MET A 102 -19.76 1.77 4.05
C MET A 102 -21.00 0.99 4.52
N ASP A 103 -22.13 1.66 4.51
CA ASP A 103 -23.33 1.21 5.21
C ASP A 103 -24.33 0.45 4.33
N THR A 104 -25.11 -0.42 4.98
CA THR A 104 -26.23 -1.17 4.40
C THR A 104 -27.46 -1.00 5.29
N ILE A 105 -28.63 -0.75 4.69
CA ILE A 105 -29.89 -0.69 5.38
C ILE A 105 -30.86 -1.69 4.73
N LEU A 106 -31.45 -2.58 5.55
CA LEU A 106 -32.37 -3.62 5.10
C LEU A 106 -33.81 -3.28 5.50
N ASN A 107 -34.75 -3.92 4.83
CA ASN A 107 -36.18 -3.89 5.20
C ASN A 107 -36.85 -2.50 5.12
N LEU A 108 -36.39 -1.62 4.24
CA LEU A 108 -37.04 -0.33 4.01
C LEU A 108 -38.43 -0.51 3.42
N GLY A 109 -39.36 0.31 3.88
CA GLY A 109 -40.75 0.23 3.54
C GLY A 109 -41.64 -0.25 4.69
N LEU A 110 -41.02 -0.73 5.78
CA LEU A 110 -41.75 -1.18 6.96
C LEU A 110 -42.26 -0.02 7.81
N ASN A 111 -43.47 -0.14 8.23
CA ASN A 111 -44.14 0.64 9.28
C ASN A 111 -45.17 -0.25 10.00
N GLU A 112 -45.87 0.26 10.96
CA GLU A 112 -46.83 -0.52 11.76
C GLU A 112 -47.94 -1.18 10.92
N GLU A 113 -48.41 -0.50 9.89
CA GLU A 113 -49.45 -1.03 8.98
C GLU A 113 -48.86 -2.14 8.07
N VAL A 114 -47.69 -1.91 7.49
CA VAL A 114 -47.07 -2.85 6.57
C VAL A 114 -46.63 -4.12 7.27
N VAL A 115 -46.09 -4.04 8.49
CA VAL A 115 -45.68 -5.22 9.25
C VAL A 115 -46.85 -6.15 9.57
N GLU A 116 -48.02 -5.61 9.90
CA GLU A 116 -49.22 -6.41 10.13
C GLU A 116 -49.71 -7.08 8.85
N VAL A 117 -49.66 -6.39 7.70
CA VAL A 117 -49.99 -6.96 6.40
C VAL A 117 -49.07 -8.11 6.06
N LEU A 118 -47.77 -7.96 6.28
CA LEU A 118 -46.79 -9.02 6.03
C LEU A 118 -46.97 -10.20 6.97
N ALA A 119 -47.32 -9.96 8.24
CA ALA A 119 -47.61 -11.00 9.22
C ALA A 119 -48.82 -11.85 8.79
N GLN A 120 -49.88 -11.24 8.31
CA GLN A 120 -51.07 -11.93 7.83
C GLN A 120 -50.81 -12.66 6.52
N LYS A 121 -50.21 -12.03 5.52
CA LYS A 121 -49.94 -12.60 4.20
C LYS A 121 -48.98 -13.80 4.24
N SER A 122 -47.93 -13.71 5.03
CA SER A 122 -46.93 -14.80 5.16
C SER A 122 -47.40 -15.95 6.05
N GLY A 123 -48.40 -15.68 6.92
CA GLY A 123 -48.73 -16.63 7.99
C GLY A 123 -47.60 -16.78 9.02
N ASN A 124 -46.63 -15.87 9.01
CA ASN A 124 -45.47 -15.91 9.90
C ASN A 124 -45.26 -14.55 10.60
N PRO A 125 -46.04 -14.27 11.64
CA PRO A 125 -45.95 -13.01 12.40
C PRO A 125 -44.57 -12.79 13.01
N ARG A 126 -43.90 -13.84 13.44
CA ARG A 126 -42.56 -13.73 14.03
C ARG A 126 -41.55 -13.18 13.02
N TRP A 127 -41.57 -13.69 11.81
CA TRP A 127 -40.70 -13.17 10.73
C TRP A 127 -40.96 -11.68 10.48
N ALA A 128 -42.23 -11.27 10.34
CA ALA A 128 -42.57 -9.88 10.03
C ALA A 128 -42.07 -8.93 11.13
N TRP A 129 -42.28 -9.27 12.38
CA TRP A 129 -41.85 -8.44 13.52
C TRP A 129 -40.33 -8.48 13.72
N ASP A 130 -39.67 -9.58 13.40
CA ASP A 130 -38.23 -9.68 13.38
C ASP A 130 -37.60 -8.71 12.33
N CYS A 131 -38.20 -8.68 11.14
CA CYS A 131 -37.79 -7.73 10.08
C CYS A 131 -37.98 -6.27 10.52
N TYR A 132 -39.08 -5.97 11.21
CA TYR A 132 -39.38 -4.60 11.67
C TYR A 132 -38.40 -4.14 12.77
N ARG A 133 -38.15 -4.97 13.78
CA ARG A 133 -37.19 -4.61 14.83
C ARG A 133 -35.75 -4.44 14.27
N ARG A 134 -35.35 -5.29 13.34
CA ARG A 134 -34.05 -5.16 12.64
C ARG A 134 -33.98 -3.85 11.85
N PHE A 135 -35.04 -3.49 11.17
CA PHE A 135 -35.09 -2.25 10.40
C PHE A 135 -34.97 -1.02 11.32
N ILE A 136 -35.69 -0.97 12.41
CA ILE A 136 -35.62 0.14 13.38
C ILE A 136 -34.19 0.29 13.92
N GLN A 137 -33.61 -0.81 14.35
CA GLN A 137 -32.24 -0.81 14.86
C GLN A 137 -31.23 -0.32 13.81
N MET A 138 -31.29 -0.87 12.63
CA MET A 138 -30.34 -0.57 11.54
C MET A 138 -30.50 0.86 11.02
N TYR A 139 -31.75 1.31 10.85
CA TYR A 139 -32.03 2.70 10.46
C TYR A 139 -31.53 3.69 11.52
N SER A 140 -31.77 3.38 12.78
CA SER A 140 -31.30 4.21 13.89
C SER A 140 -29.80 4.32 13.96
N ASP A 141 -29.11 3.20 13.81
CA ASP A 141 -27.62 3.13 13.84
C ASP A 141 -26.99 3.82 12.62
N VAL A 142 -27.43 3.46 11.44
CA VAL A 142 -26.81 3.89 10.19
C VAL A 142 -27.26 5.29 9.74
N VAL A 143 -28.56 5.55 9.73
CA VAL A 143 -29.11 6.82 9.20
C VAL A 143 -29.03 7.93 10.24
N MET A 144 -29.34 7.63 11.49
CA MET A 144 -29.43 8.63 12.56
C MET A 144 -28.23 8.61 13.51
N GLU A 145 -27.29 7.72 13.33
CA GLU A 145 -26.06 7.62 14.15
C GLU A 145 -26.29 7.41 15.65
N VAL A 146 -27.37 6.71 16.02
CA VAL A 146 -27.75 6.42 17.43
C VAL A 146 -26.99 5.21 17.93
N GLY A 147 -26.08 4.60 17.49
CA GLY A 147 -25.31 3.47 18.01
C GLY A 147 -26.15 2.24 18.36
N LYS A 148 -25.84 1.12 17.73
CA LYS A 148 -26.57 -0.15 17.90
C LYS A 148 -26.56 -0.69 19.33
N LYS A 149 -25.57 -0.35 20.14
CA LYS A 149 -25.43 -0.81 21.54
C LYS A 149 -26.66 -0.58 22.41
N TYR A 150 -27.37 0.53 22.18
CA TYR A 150 -28.58 0.85 22.93
C TYR A 150 -29.70 -0.15 22.65
N PHE A 151 -29.79 -0.59 21.41
CA PHE A 151 -30.80 -1.56 20.97
C PHE A 151 -30.40 -3.00 21.35
N GLU A 152 -29.13 -3.35 21.27
CA GLU A 152 -28.60 -4.63 21.72
C GLU A 152 -28.85 -4.85 23.22
N THR A 153 -28.71 -3.80 24.03
CA THR A 153 -29.04 -3.82 25.47
C THR A 153 -30.49 -4.17 25.70
N LEU A 154 -31.41 -3.62 24.92
CA LEU A 154 -32.84 -3.94 25.01
C LEU A 154 -33.13 -5.40 24.62
N ILE A 155 -32.49 -5.91 23.60
CA ILE A 155 -32.62 -7.31 23.18
C ILE A 155 -32.13 -8.24 24.29
N ASP A 156 -30.94 -7.97 24.83
CA ASP A 156 -30.33 -8.80 25.88
C ASP A 156 -31.18 -8.82 27.15
N LYS A 157 -31.74 -7.68 27.51
CA LYS A 157 -32.67 -7.57 28.64
C LYS A 157 -33.94 -8.43 28.43
N MET A 158 -34.53 -8.39 27.24
CA MET A 158 -35.68 -9.17 26.91
C MET A 158 -35.36 -10.68 26.90
N LYS A 159 -34.24 -11.10 26.35
CA LYS A 159 -33.77 -12.48 26.39
C LYS A 159 -33.63 -12.98 27.82
N ALA A 160 -33.05 -12.17 28.71
CA ALA A 160 -32.88 -12.51 30.11
C ALA A 160 -34.25 -12.64 30.83
N GLU A 161 -35.17 -11.74 30.58
CA GLU A 161 -36.53 -11.80 31.14
C GLU A 161 -37.31 -13.02 30.65
N LYS A 162 -37.12 -13.49 29.43
CA LYS A 162 -37.79 -14.64 28.83
C LYS A 162 -37.05 -15.95 29.02
N GLY A 163 -35.84 -15.92 29.55
CA GLY A 163 -35.00 -17.12 29.80
C GLY A 163 -34.51 -17.78 28.53
N VAL A 164 -34.30 -17.02 27.45
CA VAL A 164 -33.76 -17.50 26.16
C VAL A 164 -32.36 -16.94 25.90
N THR A 165 -31.58 -17.60 25.04
CA THR A 165 -30.21 -17.22 24.68
C THR A 165 -30.06 -16.72 23.25
N LEU A 166 -30.91 -17.18 22.34
CA LEU A 166 -30.85 -16.82 20.91
C LEU A 166 -32.03 -15.95 20.50
N ASP A 167 -31.80 -15.03 19.58
CA ASP A 167 -32.85 -14.15 19.01
C ASP A 167 -33.98 -14.96 18.39
N VAL A 168 -33.67 -16.08 17.75
CA VAL A 168 -34.64 -16.97 17.09
C VAL A 168 -35.61 -17.60 18.06
N GLU A 169 -35.33 -17.62 19.35
CA GLU A 169 -36.18 -18.18 20.41
C GLU A 169 -37.22 -17.17 20.90
N LEU A 170 -37.10 -15.91 20.53
CA LEU A 170 -38.09 -14.87 20.85
C LEU A 170 -39.37 -15.08 20.04
N THR A 171 -40.53 -14.90 20.67
CA THR A 171 -41.83 -15.06 20.02
C THR A 171 -42.22 -13.81 19.22
N ALA A 172 -43.23 -13.91 18.37
CA ALA A 172 -43.79 -12.77 17.64
C ALA A 172 -44.24 -11.64 18.60
N GLU A 173 -44.87 -11.98 19.72
CA GLU A 173 -45.27 -11.01 20.74
C GLU A 173 -44.08 -10.32 21.41
N ASP A 174 -43.03 -11.07 21.68
CA ASP A 174 -41.77 -10.54 22.22
C ASP A 174 -41.13 -9.54 21.24
N LEU A 175 -41.10 -9.87 19.97
CA LEU A 175 -40.50 -9.00 18.91
C LEU A 175 -41.36 -7.76 18.66
N LYS A 176 -42.69 -7.89 18.78
CA LYS A 176 -43.59 -6.73 18.70
C LYS A 176 -43.35 -5.73 19.83
N GLU A 177 -43.20 -6.22 21.05
CA GLU A 177 -42.85 -5.39 22.21
C GLU A 177 -41.46 -4.77 22.07
N LEU A 178 -40.53 -5.56 21.59
CA LEU A 178 -39.15 -5.08 21.33
C LEU A 178 -39.12 -3.97 20.28
N ALA A 179 -39.92 -4.08 19.21
CA ALA A 179 -40.05 -3.04 18.20
C ALA A 179 -40.60 -1.74 18.80
N ARG A 180 -41.60 -1.87 19.72
CA ARG A 180 -42.14 -0.72 20.45
C ARG A 180 -41.08 -0.04 21.32
N GLU A 181 -40.30 -0.80 22.06
CA GLU A 181 -39.21 -0.30 22.88
C GLU A 181 -38.10 0.37 22.01
N PHE A 182 -37.81 -0.18 20.86
CA PHE A 182 -36.86 0.41 19.92
C PHE A 182 -37.33 1.76 19.39
N LYS A 183 -38.61 1.90 19.08
CA LYS A 183 -39.18 3.19 18.66
C LYS A 183 -39.14 4.24 19.78
N GLU A 184 -39.34 3.85 21.01
CA GLU A 184 -39.19 4.72 22.18
C GLU A 184 -37.75 5.17 22.36
N GLU A 185 -36.79 4.23 22.21
CA GLU A 185 -35.36 4.53 22.28
C GLU A 185 -34.94 5.49 21.16
N TYR A 186 -35.42 5.25 19.94
CA TYR A 186 -35.20 6.15 18.80
C TYR A 186 -35.70 7.58 19.11
N LYS A 187 -36.93 7.70 19.60
CA LYS A 187 -37.51 9.00 19.97
C LYS A 187 -36.73 9.69 21.08
N SER A 188 -36.30 8.94 22.07
CA SER A 188 -35.48 9.44 23.18
C SER A 188 -34.14 10.01 22.70
N LYS A 189 -33.50 9.37 21.74
CA LYS A 189 -32.15 9.77 21.23
C LYS A 189 -32.23 10.81 20.13
N VAL A 190 -33.21 10.74 19.24
CA VAL A 190 -33.35 11.59 18.05
C VAL A 190 -34.24 12.82 18.29
N GLY A 191 -35.22 12.68 19.19
CA GLY A 191 -36.20 13.73 19.51
C GLY A 191 -37.42 13.77 18.59
N GLU A 192 -37.53 12.86 17.65
CA GLU A 192 -38.63 12.73 16.70
C GLU A 192 -39.15 11.30 16.65
N ASP A 193 -40.35 11.09 16.19
CA ASP A 193 -40.91 9.76 15.98
C ASP A 193 -40.17 9.04 14.82
N PHE A 194 -40.08 7.72 14.93
CA PHE A 194 -39.50 6.90 13.86
C PHE A 194 -40.30 7.11 12.55
N PRO A 195 -39.66 7.35 11.39
CA PRO A 195 -40.35 7.67 10.15
C PRO A 195 -41.23 6.52 9.65
N ASN A 196 -42.50 6.80 9.42
CA ASN A 196 -43.50 5.83 8.92
C ASN A 196 -43.66 5.87 7.40
N ASN A 197 -43.28 6.97 6.75
CA ASN A 197 -43.40 7.10 5.30
C ASN A 197 -42.25 6.37 4.62
N PRO A 198 -42.51 5.33 3.80
CA PRO A 198 -41.49 4.59 3.10
C PRO A 198 -40.55 5.43 2.21
N VAL A 199 -41.09 6.47 1.58
CA VAL A 199 -40.30 7.37 0.72
C VAL A 199 -39.29 8.16 1.56
N ASP A 200 -39.71 8.66 2.72
CA ASP A 200 -38.80 9.38 3.63
C ASP A 200 -37.72 8.46 4.18
N GLN A 201 -38.08 7.21 4.49
CA GLN A 201 -37.13 6.18 4.90
C GLN A 201 -36.08 5.93 3.80
N LEU A 202 -36.55 5.76 2.56
CA LEU A 202 -35.66 5.50 1.39
C LEU A 202 -34.71 6.67 1.15
N MET A 203 -35.20 7.87 1.12
CA MET A 203 -34.38 9.07 0.88
C MET A 203 -33.38 9.28 2.02
N GLY A 204 -33.78 9.04 3.26
CA GLY A 204 -32.87 9.07 4.42
C GLY A 204 -31.75 8.06 4.30
N ALA A 205 -32.05 6.83 3.88
CA ALA A 205 -31.07 5.76 3.67
C ALA A 205 -30.09 6.08 2.53
N ILE A 206 -30.58 6.61 1.41
CA ILE A 206 -29.74 7.00 0.27
C ILE A 206 -28.75 8.11 0.68
N LYS A 207 -29.24 9.13 1.37
CA LYS A 207 -28.38 10.21 1.88
C LYS A 207 -27.34 9.69 2.87
N ALA A 208 -27.70 8.74 3.72
CA ALA A 208 -26.78 8.12 4.66
C ALA A 208 -25.64 7.38 3.95
N VAL A 209 -25.93 6.65 2.88
CA VAL A 209 -24.91 5.97 2.07
C VAL A 209 -23.99 6.99 1.39
N PHE A 210 -24.51 8.04 0.80
CA PHE A 210 -23.69 9.09 0.21
C PHE A 210 -22.79 9.75 1.28
N ARG A 211 -23.34 10.02 2.45
CA ARG A 211 -22.61 10.63 3.57
C ARG A 211 -21.50 9.72 4.09
N SER A 212 -21.69 8.40 4.07
CA SER A 212 -20.70 7.44 4.52
C SER A 212 -19.42 7.43 3.68
N TRP A 213 -19.48 7.91 2.43
CA TRP A 213 -18.30 8.07 1.57
C TRP A 213 -17.26 9.00 2.19
N ASP A 214 -17.69 10.00 2.94
CA ASP A 214 -16.83 10.99 3.58
C ASP A 214 -16.62 10.78 5.08
N ASN A 215 -16.92 9.59 5.60
CA ASN A 215 -16.67 9.32 7.01
C ASN A 215 -15.15 9.12 7.26
N PRO A 216 -14.65 9.39 8.50
CA PRO A 216 -13.22 9.31 8.80
C PRO A 216 -12.58 7.96 8.46
N ARG A 217 -13.24 6.85 8.76
CA ARG A 217 -12.72 5.50 8.45
C ARG A 217 -12.61 5.27 6.95
N ALA A 218 -13.61 5.69 6.19
CA ALA A 218 -13.59 5.58 4.73
C ALA A 218 -12.47 6.42 4.12
N ASN A 219 -12.25 7.62 4.62
CA ASN A 219 -11.18 8.51 4.17
C ASN A 219 -9.79 7.90 4.38
N VAL A 220 -9.54 7.31 5.56
CA VAL A 220 -8.28 6.61 5.86
C VAL A 220 -8.11 5.39 4.94
N TYR A 221 -9.13 4.56 4.83
CA TYR A 221 -9.09 3.38 3.97
C TYR A 221 -8.78 3.73 2.51
N ARG A 222 -9.43 4.76 1.98
CA ARG A 222 -9.19 5.19 0.60
C ARG A 222 -7.75 5.66 0.39
N ARG A 223 -7.22 6.43 1.32
CA ARG A 223 -5.82 6.89 1.25
C ARG A 223 -4.84 5.71 1.26
N ASP A 224 -5.07 4.76 2.17
CA ASP A 224 -4.20 3.58 2.32
C ASP A 224 -4.27 2.65 1.10
N ASN A 225 -5.35 2.68 0.34
CA ASN A 225 -5.59 1.81 -0.82
C ASN A 225 -5.61 2.55 -2.17
N ASP A 226 -5.13 3.79 -2.21
CA ASP A 226 -5.04 4.59 -3.43
C ASP A 226 -6.38 4.76 -4.19
N ILE A 227 -7.47 4.93 -3.44
CA ILE A 227 -8.80 5.14 -4.01
C ILE A 227 -9.10 6.65 -4.01
N PRO A 228 -9.20 7.30 -5.21
CA PRO A 228 -9.48 8.73 -5.29
C PRO A 228 -10.84 9.11 -4.68
N TYR A 229 -10.88 10.19 -3.95
CA TYR A 229 -12.12 10.74 -3.41
C TYR A 229 -13.16 11.04 -4.48
N SER A 230 -12.71 11.50 -5.65
CA SER A 230 -13.55 11.87 -6.80
C SER A 230 -14.36 10.71 -7.38
N TRP A 231 -14.01 9.46 -7.04
CA TRP A 231 -14.76 8.30 -7.55
C TRP A 231 -16.17 8.20 -7.00
N GLY A 232 -16.39 8.60 -5.75
CA GLY A 232 -17.68 8.48 -5.10
C GLY A 232 -18.14 7.03 -4.90
N THR A 233 -19.34 6.87 -4.37
CA THR A 233 -20.01 5.58 -4.23
C THR A 233 -21.32 5.56 -4.98
N ALA A 234 -21.67 4.41 -5.56
CA ALA A 234 -23.03 4.15 -6.02
C ALA A 234 -23.91 3.67 -4.87
N VAL A 235 -25.20 3.72 -5.06
CA VAL A 235 -26.21 3.22 -4.13
C VAL A 235 -27.09 2.21 -4.87
N ASN A 236 -27.17 0.99 -4.34
CA ASN A 236 -28.03 -0.07 -4.87
C ASN A 236 -29.30 -0.18 -4.06
N VAL A 237 -30.44 0.02 -4.69
CA VAL A 237 -31.77 -0.18 -4.14
C VAL A 237 -32.33 -1.46 -4.73
N GLN A 238 -32.55 -2.47 -3.90
CA GLN A 238 -32.86 -3.82 -4.34
C GLN A 238 -34.01 -4.41 -3.55
N MET A 239 -34.89 -5.14 -4.23
CA MET A 239 -35.96 -5.90 -3.59
C MET A 239 -35.37 -6.88 -2.56
N MET A 240 -35.97 -6.95 -1.37
CA MET A 240 -35.56 -7.88 -0.33
C MET A 240 -35.87 -9.34 -0.71
N ALA A 241 -34.92 -10.23 -0.40
CA ALA A 241 -35.10 -11.65 -0.31
C ALA A 241 -34.84 -12.07 1.15
N PHE A 242 -35.73 -12.87 1.72
CA PHE A 242 -35.75 -13.12 3.17
C PHE A 242 -35.24 -14.52 3.53
N GLY A 243 -34.05 -14.57 4.09
CA GLY A 243 -33.48 -15.82 4.62
C GLY A 243 -33.99 -16.21 6.00
N ASN A 244 -34.83 -15.39 6.63
CA ASN A 244 -35.34 -15.58 7.98
C ASN A 244 -36.84 -15.94 8.03
N MET A 245 -37.36 -16.55 6.97
CA MET A 245 -38.76 -17.00 6.90
C MET A 245 -39.03 -18.42 7.45
N GLY A 246 -38.12 -18.99 8.18
CA GLY A 246 -38.23 -20.30 8.77
C GLY A 246 -37.14 -21.29 8.30
N GLU A 247 -37.37 -22.58 8.54
CA GLU A 247 -36.36 -23.63 8.32
C GLU A 247 -36.15 -24.01 6.85
N THR A 248 -36.93 -23.44 5.92
CA THR A 248 -36.75 -23.59 4.47
C THR A 248 -36.07 -22.38 3.84
N SER A 249 -35.57 -21.47 4.67
CA SER A 249 -34.93 -20.24 4.29
C SER A 249 -33.55 -20.16 4.94
N GLY A 250 -32.67 -19.40 4.35
CA GLY A 250 -31.32 -19.23 4.88
C GLY A 250 -30.52 -18.20 4.09
N THR A 251 -29.31 -17.98 4.50
CA THR A 251 -28.38 -17.07 3.84
C THR A 251 -26.96 -17.60 3.96
N GLY A 252 -26.08 -17.21 3.03
CA GLY A 252 -24.71 -17.66 3.08
C GLY A 252 -23.77 -16.87 2.18
N VAL A 253 -22.52 -17.20 2.35
CA VAL A 253 -21.40 -16.67 1.57
C VAL A 253 -20.54 -17.83 1.08
N ALA A 254 -20.00 -17.72 -0.11
CA ALA A 254 -19.15 -18.77 -0.66
C ALA A 254 -18.10 -18.23 -1.62
N PHE A 255 -17.01 -19.01 -1.74
CA PHE A 255 -15.92 -18.75 -2.69
C PHE A 255 -15.81 -19.95 -3.63
N THR A 256 -15.60 -19.71 -4.91
CA THR A 256 -15.38 -20.80 -5.88
C THR A 256 -14.05 -21.53 -5.71
N ARG A 257 -13.09 -20.86 -5.05
CA ARG A 257 -11.77 -21.43 -4.69
C ARG A 257 -11.40 -20.97 -3.30
N ASP A 258 -10.49 -21.69 -2.65
CA ASP A 258 -10.01 -21.33 -1.32
C ASP A 258 -9.26 -19.99 -1.36
N PRO A 259 -9.77 -18.93 -0.70
CA PRO A 259 -9.12 -17.61 -0.71
C PRO A 259 -7.81 -17.57 0.07
N ALA A 260 -7.53 -18.54 0.91
CA ALA A 260 -6.29 -18.64 1.68
C ALA A 260 -5.19 -19.41 0.95
N THR A 261 -5.53 -20.49 0.28
CA THR A 261 -4.56 -21.42 -0.37
C THR A 261 -4.60 -21.40 -1.90
N GLY A 262 -5.71 -20.97 -2.49
CA GLY A 262 -5.94 -21.02 -3.93
C GLY A 262 -6.42 -22.37 -4.47
N GLU A 263 -6.63 -23.36 -3.62
CA GLU A 263 -7.12 -24.68 -4.04
C GLU A 263 -8.52 -24.60 -4.66
N LYS A 264 -8.72 -25.36 -5.73
CA LYS A 264 -9.98 -25.37 -6.47
C LYS A 264 -11.03 -26.24 -5.80
N HIS A 265 -11.73 -25.69 -4.82
CA HIS A 265 -12.93 -26.28 -4.23
C HIS A 265 -13.85 -25.20 -3.68
N LEU A 266 -15.15 -25.47 -3.71
CA LEU A 266 -16.15 -24.53 -3.19
C LEU A 266 -16.02 -24.45 -1.67
N MET A 267 -15.80 -23.25 -1.16
CA MET A 267 -15.72 -22.96 0.27
C MET A 267 -16.77 -21.95 0.66
N GLY A 268 -17.32 -22.06 1.83
CA GLY A 268 -18.27 -21.09 2.34
C GLY A 268 -19.02 -21.57 3.54
N GLU A 269 -19.92 -20.72 3.99
CA GLU A 269 -20.72 -20.91 5.18
C GLU A 269 -22.15 -20.47 4.92
N PHE A 270 -23.11 -21.10 5.60
CA PHE A 270 -24.49 -20.70 5.54
C PHE A 270 -25.16 -20.82 6.91
N LEU A 271 -26.24 -20.08 7.09
CA LEU A 271 -27.15 -20.19 8.25
C LEU A 271 -28.58 -20.38 7.77
N MET A 272 -29.27 -21.33 8.38
CA MET A 272 -30.71 -21.49 8.18
C MET A 272 -31.46 -20.47 9.04
N ASN A 273 -32.62 -20.03 8.55
CA ASN A 273 -33.48 -19.06 9.23
C ASN A 273 -32.70 -17.83 9.75
N ALA A 274 -32.03 -17.15 8.85
CA ALA A 274 -31.14 -16.02 9.15
C ALA A 274 -31.06 -15.00 8.00
N GLN A 275 -30.74 -13.76 8.35
CA GLN A 275 -30.36 -12.72 7.36
C GLN A 275 -28.82 -12.62 7.28
N GLY A 276 -28.31 -11.97 6.22
CA GLY A 276 -26.87 -11.88 5.96
C GLY A 276 -26.03 -11.36 7.11
N GLU A 277 -26.56 -10.40 7.87
CA GLU A 277 -25.90 -9.83 9.04
C GLU A 277 -25.65 -10.86 10.16
N ASP A 278 -26.46 -11.89 10.26
CA ASP A 278 -26.32 -12.94 11.28
C ASP A 278 -25.11 -13.85 11.02
N VAL A 279 -24.73 -14.03 9.78
CA VAL A 279 -23.51 -14.80 9.39
C VAL A 279 -22.27 -14.09 9.90
N VAL A 280 -22.25 -12.77 9.81
CA VAL A 280 -21.09 -11.93 10.18
C VAL A 280 -21.05 -11.66 11.68
N ALA A 281 -22.21 -11.54 12.32
CA ALA A 281 -22.32 -11.17 13.74
C ALA A 281 -21.77 -12.23 14.70
N GLY A 282 -21.64 -13.48 14.26
CA GLY A 282 -21.06 -14.56 15.07
C GLY A 282 -21.92 -15.03 16.25
N VAL A 283 -23.19 -14.63 16.33
CA VAL A 283 -24.13 -15.01 17.41
C VAL A 283 -24.53 -16.47 17.28
N ARG A 284 -24.63 -16.97 16.06
CA ARG A 284 -24.89 -18.38 15.72
C ARG A 284 -23.70 -18.92 14.93
N THR A 285 -23.38 -20.20 15.11
CA THR A 285 -22.30 -20.87 14.38
C THR A 285 -22.77 -21.26 12.98
N PRO A 286 -22.17 -20.68 11.90
CA PRO A 286 -22.51 -21.07 10.54
C PRO A 286 -22.10 -22.51 10.24
N GLN A 287 -22.84 -23.15 9.32
CA GLN A 287 -22.52 -24.48 8.80
C GLN A 287 -21.63 -24.35 7.54
N PRO A 288 -20.72 -25.30 7.29
CA PRO A 288 -19.98 -25.35 6.02
C PRO A 288 -20.95 -25.46 4.84
N ILE A 289 -20.61 -24.81 3.73
CA ILE A 289 -21.45 -24.80 2.52
C ILE A 289 -21.74 -26.21 2.00
N SER A 290 -20.81 -27.16 2.19
CA SER A 290 -20.97 -28.56 1.81
C SER A 290 -22.16 -29.24 2.51
N HIS A 291 -22.53 -28.79 3.70
CA HIS A 291 -23.67 -29.27 4.46
C HIS A 291 -25.02 -28.89 3.82
N LEU A 292 -25.06 -27.86 2.98
CA LEU A 292 -26.24 -27.45 2.24
C LEU A 292 -26.73 -28.58 1.29
N LYS A 293 -25.80 -29.39 0.80
CA LYS A 293 -26.11 -30.59 -0.03
C LYS A 293 -27.02 -31.57 0.69
N GLU A 294 -26.84 -31.69 2.01
CA GLU A 294 -27.68 -32.60 2.85
C GLU A 294 -29.03 -31.97 3.18
N VAL A 295 -29.05 -30.68 3.45
CA VAL A 295 -30.24 -29.93 3.89
C VAL A 295 -31.17 -29.60 2.72
N MET A 296 -30.61 -29.10 1.60
CA MET A 296 -31.35 -28.69 0.40
C MET A 296 -30.60 -29.10 -0.88
N PRO A 297 -30.67 -30.39 -1.28
CA PRO A 297 -29.87 -30.88 -2.40
C PRO A 297 -30.08 -30.13 -3.72
N LYS A 298 -31.34 -29.77 -4.04
CA LYS A 298 -31.69 -29.09 -5.29
C LYS A 298 -31.14 -27.65 -5.31
N VAL A 299 -31.23 -26.94 -4.19
CA VAL A 299 -30.69 -25.60 -4.05
C VAL A 299 -29.17 -25.63 -4.15
N TYR A 300 -28.51 -26.59 -3.52
CA TYR A 300 -27.07 -26.80 -3.61
C TYR A 300 -26.61 -27.04 -5.05
N GLU A 301 -27.31 -27.90 -5.79
CA GLU A 301 -27.02 -28.18 -7.21
C GLU A 301 -27.15 -26.91 -8.07
N GLU A 302 -28.25 -26.16 -7.91
CA GLU A 302 -28.48 -24.89 -8.59
C GLU A 302 -27.35 -23.89 -8.26
N PHE A 303 -26.99 -23.79 -6.98
CA PHE A 303 -25.93 -22.90 -6.53
C PHE A 303 -24.56 -23.26 -7.12
N THR A 304 -24.19 -24.53 -7.12
CA THR A 304 -22.91 -24.99 -7.71
C THR A 304 -22.86 -24.72 -9.20
N ASN A 305 -23.96 -24.88 -9.91
CA ASN A 305 -24.05 -24.55 -11.34
C ASN A 305 -23.85 -23.02 -11.58
N ILE A 306 -24.45 -22.19 -10.74
CA ILE A 306 -24.28 -20.73 -10.79
C ILE A 306 -22.83 -20.35 -10.50
N CYS A 307 -22.19 -20.99 -9.52
CA CYS A 307 -20.77 -20.76 -9.20
C CYS A 307 -19.87 -21.05 -10.40
N ALA A 308 -20.09 -22.17 -11.07
CA ALA A 308 -19.34 -22.53 -12.28
C ALA A 308 -19.59 -21.53 -13.43
N THR A 309 -20.84 -21.12 -13.62
CA THR A 309 -21.20 -20.13 -14.62
C THR A 309 -20.50 -18.80 -14.39
N LEU A 310 -20.50 -18.31 -13.15
CA LEU A 310 -19.88 -17.03 -12.77
C LEU A 310 -18.36 -17.07 -12.91
N GLU A 311 -17.71 -18.12 -12.43
CA GLU A 311 -16.26 -18.26 -12.58
C GLU A 311 -15.84 -18.32 -14.06
N ASN A 312 -16.56 -19.06 -14.87
CA ASN A 312 -16.29 -19.15 -16.31
C ASN A 312 -16.57 -17.83 -17.04
N HIS A 313 -17.58 -17.08 -16.61
CA HIS A 313 -17.95 -15.80 -17.24
C HIS A 313 -16.95 -14.70 -16.88
N TYR A 314 -16.54 -14.58 -15.64
CA TYR A 314 -15.60 -13.57 -15.17
C TYR A 314 -14.14 -13.96 -15.36
N HIS A 315 -13.84 -15.21 -15.67
CA HIS A 315 -12.47 -15.75 -15.79
C HIS A 315 -11.63 -15.53 -14.54
N ASP A 316 -12.27 -15.60 -13.39
CA ASP A 316 -11.61 -15.46 -12.08
C ASP A 316 -12.46 -16.13 -10.99
N MET A 317 -11.82 -16.45 -9.86
CA MET A 317 -12.54 -16.94 -8.70
C MET A 317 -13.56 -15.92 -8.22
N GLN A 318 -14.69 -16.39 -7.75
CA GLN A 318 -15.79 -15.55 -7.30
C GLN A 318 -16.04 -15.69 -5.80
N ASP A 319 -16.34 -14.57 -5.18
CA ASP A 319 -16.88 -14.42 -3.84
C ASP A 319 -18.35 -14.02 -4.01
N MET A 320 -19.24 -14.83 -3.44
CA MET A 320 -20.68 -14.72 -3.69
C MET A 320 -21.46 -14.66 -2.38
N GLU A 321 -22.51 -13.85 -2.39
CA GLU A 321 -23.51 -13.84 -1.33
C GLU A 321 -24.84 -14.33 -1.91
N PHE A 322 -25.52 -15.17 -1.17
CA PHE A 322 -26.81 -15.72 -1.59
C PHE A 322 -27.82 -15.75 -0.43
N THR A 323 -29.07 -15.77 -0.78
CA THR A 323 -30.18 -15.96 0.16
C THR A 323 -31.15 -17.00 -0.39
N ILE A 324 -31.68 -17.84 0.48
CA ILE A 324 -32.70 -18.82 0.15
C ILE A 324 -33.99 -18.40 0.85
N GLU A 325 -35.01 -18.10 0.07
CA GLU A 325 -36.34 -17.75 0.59
C GLU A 325 -37.31 -18.86 0.23
N ASN A 326 -37.79 -19.60 1.23
CA ASN A 326 -38.72 -20.72 1.03
C ASN A 326 -38.29 -21.65 -0.12
N GLU A 327 -37.07 -22.19 -0.01
CA GLU A 327 -36.43 -23.11 -0.99
C GLU A 327 -36.09 -22.47 -2.34
N LYS A 328 -36.25 -21.15 -2.51
CA LYS A 328 -35.89 -20.43 -3.73
C LYS A 328 -34.58 -19.67 -3.52
N LEU A 329 -33.60 -20.00 -4.38
CA LEU A 329 -32.30 -19.36 -4.34
C LEU A 329 -32.30 -17.99 -5.02
N TYR A 330 -31.65 -17.01 -4.36
CA TYR A 330 -31.36 -15.68 -4.92
C TYR A 330 -29.88 -15.36 -4.75
N MET A 331 -29.29 -14.84 -5.81
CA MET A 331 -27.92 -14.31 -5.77
C MET A 331 -27.97 -12.82 -5.42
N LEU A 332 -27.30 -12.42 -4.35
CA LEU A 332 -27.28 -11.04 -3.87
C LEU A 332 -26.05 -10.26 -4.32
N GLN A 333 -24.93 -10.96 -4.50
CA GLN A 333 -23.67 -10.35 -4.88
C GLN A 333 -22.73 -11.39 -5.48
N THR A 334 -21.96 -10.96 -6.45
CA THR A 334 -20.75 -11.65 -6.89
C THR A 334 -19.65 -10.62 -7.10
N ARG A 335 -18.42 -11.03 -6.83
CA ARG A 335 -17.24 -10.22 -7.11
C ARG A 335 -16.03 -11.12 -7.30
N ASN A 336 -14.99 -10.61 -7.94
CA ASN A 336 -13.70 -11.28 -7.95
C ASN A 336 -13.23 -11.38 -6.49
N GLY A 337 -12.95 -12.58 -6.02
CA GLY A 337 -12.74 -12.84 -4.60
C GLY A 337 -11.46 -12.21 -4.08
N LYS A 338 -11.54 -11.60 -2.90
CA LYS A 338 -10.36 -11.20 -2.15
C LYS A 338 -9.64 -12.46 -1.70
N ARG A 339 -8.33 -12.44 -1.76
CA ARG A 339 -7.49 -13.62 -1.53
C ARG A 339 -6.13 -13.21 -0.98
N THR A 340 -5.45 -14.17 -0.36
CA THR A 340 -4.06 -13.97 0.05
C THR A 340 -3.16 -13.84 -1.18
N ALA A 341 -1.98 -13.26 -1.02
CA ALA A 341 -1.01 -13.17 -2.10
C ALA A 341 -0.62 -14.55 -2.64
N LYS A 342 -0.44 -15.53 -1.77
CA LYS A 342 -0.16 -16.93 -2.14
C LYS A 342 -1.29 -17.52 -2.99
N ALA A 343 -2.53 -17.33 -2.57
CA ALA A 343 -3.70 -17.79 -3.32
C ALA A 343 -3.82 -17.10 -4.67
N ALA A 344 -3.55 -15.80 -4.74
CA ALA A 344 -3.59 -15.02 -5.99
C ALA A 344 -2.65 -15.60 -7.05
N LEU A 345 -1.43 -15.93 -6.68
CA LEU A 345 -0.46 -16.54 -7.60
C LEU A 345 -0.90 -17.92 -8.06
N LYS A 346 -1.34 -18.76 -7.13
CA LYS A 346 -1.82 -20.11 -7.46
C LYS A 346 -3.04 -20.08 -8.38
N ILE A 347 -4.02 -19.25 -8.06
CA ILE A 347 -5.25 -19.12 -8.87
C ILE A 347 -4.92 -18.64 -10.28
N ALA A 348 -4.07 -17.64 -10.44
CA ALA A 348 -3.67 -17.13 -11.75
C ALA A 348 -2.99 -18.22 -12.60
N CYS A 349 -2.06 -18.97 -12.02
CA CYS A 349 -1.39 -20.08 -12.70
C CYS A 349 -2.38 -21.20 -13.06
N ASP A 350 -3.26 -21.59 -12.14
CA ASP A 350 -4.26 -22.64 -12.38
C ASP A 350 -5.25 -22.23 -13.48
N LEU A 351 -5.69 -20.98 -13.52
CA LEU A 351 -6.60 -20.48 -14.57
C LEU A 351 -5.93 -20.50 -15.96
N VAL A 352 -4.64 -20.22 -16.04
CA VAL A 352 -3.87 -20.36 -17.30
C VAL A 352 -3.80 -21.83 -17.70
N ASP A 353 -3.47 -22.73 -16.78
CA ASP A 353 -3.37 -24.17 -17.03
C ASP A 353 -4.72 -24.78 -17.43
N GLU A 354 -5.82 -24.24 -16.93
CA GLU A 354 -7.19 -24.64 -17.31
C GLU A 354 -7.66 -24.03 -18.65
N GLY A 355 -6.85 -23.16 -19.24
CA GLY A 355 -7.18 -22.49 -20.51
C GLY A 355 -8.23 -21.37 -20.40
N LYS A 356 -8.53 -20.93 -19.19
CA LYS A 356 -9.54 -19.86 -18.94
C LYS A 356 -9.00 -18.46 -19.18
N ILE A 357 -7.70 -18.27 -18.96
CA ILE A 357 -7.01 -16.97 -19.18
C ILE A 357 -5.68 -17.20 -19.91
N THR A 358 -5.17 -16.13 -20.50
CA THR A 358 -3.83 -16.10 -21.07
C THR A 358 -2.79 -15.72 -20.01
N ASP A 359 -1.50 -15.93 -20.31
CA ASP A 359 -0.43 -15.48 -19.43
C ASP A 359 -0.42 -13.95 -19.26
N LYS A 360 -0.79 -13.19 -20.29
CA LYS A 360 -0.97 -11.73 -20.20
C LYS A 360 -2.05 -11.34 -19.18
N GLU A 361 -3.19 -12.03 -19.25
CA GLU A 361 -4.30 -11.80 -18.33
C GLU A 361 -3.92 -12.18 -16.89
N ALA A 362 -3.15 -13.25 -16.72
CA ALA A 362 -2.63 -13.65 -15.42
C ALA A 362 -1.71 -12.59 -14.81
N VAL A 363 -0.83 -12.00 -15.61
CA VAL A 363 0.06 -10.89 -15.17
C VAL A 363 -0.76 -9.68 -14.75
N LEU A 364 -1.79 -9.32 -15.50
CA LEU A 364 -2.65 -8.18 -15.17
C LEU A 364 -3.52 -8.40 -13.92
N MET A 365 -3.81 -9.64 -13.58
CA MET A 365 -4.69 -10.04 -12.48
C MET A 365 -4.09 -9.79 -11.10
N ILE A 366 -2.78 -9.77 -10.98
CA ILE A 366 -2.06 -9.71 -9.72
C ILE A 366 -1.72 -8.26 -9.37
N ASP A 367 -2.08 -7.83 -8.15
CA ASP A 367 -1.62 -6.54 -7.63
C ASP A 367 -0.14 -6.67 -7.27
N PRO A 368 0.76 -5.89 -7.89
CA PRO A 368 2.20 -5.98 -7.61
C PRO A 368 2.55 -5.81 -6.14
N ARG A 369 1.79 -5.01 -5.39
CA ARG A 369 2.01 -4.78 -3.95
C ARG A 369 1.82 -6.04 -3.11
N ASN A 370 1.02 -6.99 -3.58
CA ASN A 370 0.81 -8.27 -2.89
C ASN A 370 2.08 -9.14 -2.85
N LEU A 371 3.04 -8.90 -3.73
CA LEU A 371 4.31 -9.64 -3.74
C LEU A 371 5.15 -9.37 -2.50
N ASP A 372 5.00 -8.20 -1.86
CA ASP A 372 5.71 -7.87 -0.62
C ASP A 372 5.49 -8.91 0.48
N THR A 373 4.24 -9.37 0.64
CA THR A 373 3.89 -10.34 1.69
C THR A 373 4.52 -11.71 1.49
N LEU A 374 4.91 -12.04 0.27
CA LEU A 374 5.58 -13.31 -0.07
C LEU A 374 7.09 -13.28 0.18
N LEU A 375 7.67 -12.09 0.24
CA LEU A 375 9.11 -11.87 0.37
C LEU A 375 9.54 -11.66 1.83
N HIS A 376 8.58 -11.45 2.72
CA HIS A 376 8.83 -11.10 4.12
C HIS A 376 8.06 -11.99 5.10
N PRO A 377 8.57 -12.19 6.35
CA PRO A 377 7.83 -12.90 7.39
C PRO A 377 6.51 -12.20 7.73
N THR A 378 5.52 -12.98 8.16
CA THR A 378 4.22 -12.48 8.64
C THR A 378 3.92 -13.09 10.01
N PHE A 379 3.04 -12.45 10.80
CA PHE A 379 2.58 -13.02 12.05
C PHE A 379 1.56 -14.15 11.81
N ASP A 380 1.57 -15.14 12.69
CA ASP A 380 0.56 -16.19 12.72
C ASP A 380 -0.83 -15.56 12.92
N THR A 381 -1.77 -15.84 12.02
CA THR A 381 -3.11 -15.26 12.02
C THR A 381 -3.92 -15.61 13.27
N ASN A 382 -3.75 -16.79 13.81
CA ASN A 382 -4.47 -17.20 15.02
C ASN A 382 -3.91 -16.49 16.26
N ALA A 383 -2.59 -16.33 16.34
CA ALA A 383 -1.94 -15.60 17.42
C ALA A 383 -2.31 -14.09 17.39
N LEU A 384 -2.49 -13.50 16.21
CA LEU A 384 -2.91 -12.10 16.07
C LEU A 384 -4.30 -11.81 16.65
N LYS A 385 -5.21 -12.78 16.63
CA LYS A 385 -6.57 -12.60 17.18
C LYS A 385 -6.56 -12.31 18.68
N ASP A 386 -5.59 -12.88 19.39
CA ASP A 386 -5.45 -12.72 20.85
C ASP A 386 -4.40 -11.65 21.22
N ALA A 387 -3.81 -10.99 20.25
CA ALA A 387 -2.76 -10.00 20.44
C ALA A 387 -3.30 -8.67 20.95
N HIS A 388 -2.56 -8.04 21.85
CA HIS A 388 -2.88 -6.72 22.39
C HIS A 388 -2.20 -5.61 21.59
N GLU A 389 -2.95 -4.98 20.68
CA GLU A 389 -2.49 -3.82 19.92
C GLU A 389 -2.40 -2.60 20.83
N ILE A 390 -1.23 -1.94 20.86
CA ILE A 390 -0.93 -0.81 21.73
C ILE A 390 -0.70 0.51 21.02
N GLY A 391 -0.49 0.46 19.70
CA GLY A 391 -0.27 1.66 18.89
C GLY A 391 -0.14 1.36 17.43
N LYS A 392 -0.04 2.43 16.63
CA LYS A 392 0.10 2.35 15.18
C LYS A 392 1.04 3.45 14.68
N GLY A 393 1.97 3.07 13.83
CA GLY A 393 2.82 3.99 13.06
C GLY A 393 2.62 3.79 11.57
N LEU A 394 3.57 4.26 10.78
CA LEU A 394 3.58 4.07 9.33
C LEU A 394 4.17 2.71 8.98
N ALA A 395 3.55 2.02 8.04
CA ALA A 395 4.04 0.77 7.46
C ALA A 395 5.24 1.06 6.54
N ALA A 396 6.41 1.30 7.14
CA ALA A 396 7.58 1.82 6.43
C ALA A 396 8.38 0.77 5.67
N SER A 397 8.50 -0.43 6.23
CA SER A 397 9.12 -1.58 5.55
C SER A 397 8.40 -2.85 5.97
N PRO A 398 7.96 -3.69 5.02
CA PRO A 398 7.11 -4.83 5.30
C PRO A 398 7.80 -5.91 6.13
N GLY A 399 6.99 -6.77 6.72
CA GLY A 399 7.43 -7.90 7.52
C GLY A 399 6.90 -7.86 8.94
N ALA A 400 7.18 -8.91 9.69
CA ALA A 400 6.82 -9.04 11.09
C ALA A 400 8.09 -9.20 11.93
N ALA A 401 8.18 -8.47 13.01
CA ALA A 401 9.31 -8.55 13.94
C ALA A 401 8.83 -8.66 15.37
N ALA A 402 9.44 -9.54 16.13
CA ALA A 402 9.21 -9.71 17.55
C ALA A 402 10.54 -9.86 18.26
N GLY A 403 10.71 -9.19 19.38
CA GLY A 403 11.95 -9.26 20.14
C GLY A 403 11.95 -8.34 21.34
N LYS A 404 13.11 -8.29 21.97
CA LYS A 404 13.35 -7.43 23.14
C LYS A 404 13.70 -6.01 22.68
N VAL A 405 13.17 -5.03 23.37
CA VAL A 405 13.45 -3.62 23.11
C VAL A 405 14.89 -3.27 23.43
N VAL A 406 15.58 -2.63 22.49
CA VAL A 406 16.87 -1.98 22.69
C VAL A 406 16.80 -0.55 22.15
N PHE A 407 17.60 0.35 22.73
CA PHE A 407 17.54 1.79 22.46
C PHE A 407 18.72 2.34 21.69
N THR A 408 19.80 1.59 21.53
CA THR A 408 20.99 2.02 20.82
C THR A 408 21.46 0.97 19.81
N ALA A 409 22.12 1.43 18.76
CA ALA A 409 22.73 0.54 17.77
C ALA A 409 23.75 -0.40 18.40
N GLU A 410 24.52 0.06 19.37
CA GLU A 410 25.52 -0.72 20.07
C GLU A 410 24.88 -1.85 20.89
N ASP A 411 23.80 -1.55 21.63
CA ASP A 411 23.06 -2.55 22.40
C ASP A 411 22.41 -3.60 21.49
N ALA A 412 21.90 -3.19 20.32
CA ALA A 412 21.35 -4.11 19.33
C ALA A 412 22.42 -5.09 18.82
N LYS A 413 23.61 -4.59 18.52
CA LYS A 413 24.74 -5.39 18.04
C LYS A 413 25.19 -6.40 19.10
N LYS A 414 25.34 -5.97 20.36
CA LYS A 414 25.71 -6.85 21.49
C LYS A 414 24.69 -7.95 21.72
N ALA A 415 23.41 -7.61 21.71
CA ALA A 415 22.33 -8.57 21.90
C ALA A 415 22.31 -9.61 20.77
N HIS A 416 22.51 -9.19 19.54
CA HIS A 416 22.59 -10.08 18.38
C HIS A 416 23.77 -11.06 18.48
N GLU A 417 24.94 -10.58 18.91
CA GLU A 417 26.13 -11.41 19.13
C GLU A 417 25.87 -12.48 20.21
N ASN A 418 24.99 -12.19 21.17
CA ASN A 418 24.56 -13.13 22.21
C ASN A 418 23.40 -14.04 21.76
N GLY A 419 22.99 -13.98 20.51
CA GLY A 419 21.89 -14.77 19.96
C GLY A 419 20.49 -14.29 20.33
N GLU A 420 20.35 -13.09 20.86
CA GLU A 420 19.06 -12.51 21.21
C GLU A 420 18.41 -11.82 20.01
N LYS A 421 17.08 -11.93 19.92
CA LYS A 421 16.28 -11.20 18.94
C LYS A 421 15.82 -9.89 19.55
N VAL A 422 16.10 -8.78 18.85
CA VAL A 422 15.83 -7.43 19.36
C VAL A 422 15.10 -6.56 18.35
N VAL A 423 14.35 -5.59 18.88
CA VAL A 423 13.71 -4.52 18.12
C VAL A 423 14.35 -3.21 18.56
N LEU A 424 14.97 -2.52 17.61
CA LEU A 424 15.62 -1.22 17.86
C LEU A 424 14.57 -0.13 17.88
N VAL A 425 14.45 0.59 19.00
CA VAL A 425 13.49 1.69 19.18
C VAL A 425 14.24 3.00 19.36
N ARG A 426 14.05 3.95 18.45
CA ARG A 426 14.74 5.24 18.43
C ARG A 426 13.74 6.38 18.21
N LEU A 427 14.10 7.61 18.62
CA LEU A 427 13.38 8.81 18.15
C LEU A 427 13.45 8.89 16.63
N GLU A 428 14.63 8.76 16.10
CA GLU A 428 14.94 8.69 14.66
C GLU A 428 16.27 7.97 14.47
N THR A 429 16.52 7.40 13.30
CA THR A 429 17.81 6.77 13.01
C THR A 429 18.68 7.68 12.16
N SER A 430 19.98 7.49 12.26
CA SER A 430 20.99 8.16 11.45
C SER A 430 21.90 7.12 10.77
N PRO A 431 22.76 7.50 9.83
CA PRO A 431 23.71 6.56 9.21
C PRO A 431 24.59 5.81 10.17
N GLU A 432 24.86 6.37 11.36
CA GLU A 432 25.63 5.72 12.42
C GLU A 432 24.92 4.50 13.01
N ASP A 433 23.61 4.41 12.89
CA ASP A 433 22.79 3.32 13.42
C ASP A 433 22.75 2.08 12.51
N ILE A 434 23.32 2.12 11.32
CA ILE A 434 23.18 1.05 10.30
C ILE A 434 23.55 -0.33 10.83
N GLU A 435 24.66 -0.48 11.58
CA GLU A 435 25.07 -1.80 12.11
C GLU A 435 24.06 -2.33 13.12
N GLY A 436 23.52 -1.45 13.97
CA GLY A 436 22.46 -1.81 14.91
C GLY A 436 21.16 -2.17 14.22
N MET A 437 20.83 -1.47 13.13
CA MET A 437 19.67 -1.78 12.31
C MET A 437 19.80 -3.16 11.65
N LYS A 438 20.97 -3.50 11.14
CA LYS A 438 21.28 -4.83 10.56
C LYS A 438 21.17 -5.95 11.61
N ALA A 439 21.54 -5.68 12.84
CA ALA A 439 21.50 -6.64 13.94
C ALA A 439 20.09 -6.85 14.50
N SER A 440 19.15 -5.98 14.19
CA SER A 440 17.80 -6.00 14.74
C SER A 440 16.83 -6.78 13.85
N GLU A 441 15.84 -7.43 14.48
CA GLU A 441 14.73 -8.07 13.78
C GLU A 441 13.79 -7.03 13.14
N GLY A 442 13.63 -5.90 13.81
CA GLY A 442 12.79 -4.79 13.36
C GLY A 442 13.22 -3.46 13.97
N ILE A 443 12.71 -2.40 13.35
CA ILE A 443 13.04 -1.02 13.72
C ILE A 443 11.74 -0.26 13.95
N LEU A 444 11.68 0.44 15.08
CA LEU A 444 10.55 1.29 15.47
C LEU A 444 11.07 2.69 15.75
N THR A 445 10.51 3.70 15.05
CA THR A 445 10.87 5.10 15.30
C THR A 445 9.66 5.94 15.66
N VAL A 446 9.89 6.95 16.50
CA VAL A 446 8.88 7.93 16.90
C VAL A 446 8.65 8.95 15.79
N ARG A 447 9.71 9.37 15.14
CA ARG A 447 9.73 10.37 14.06
C ARG A 447 10.09 9.73 12.72
N GLY A 448 9.74 10.41 11.67
CA GLY A 448 10.09 10.02 10.30
C GLY A 448 8.90 9.52 9.50
N GLY A 449 8.91 9.85 8.22
CA GLY A 449 7.91 9.42 7.24
C GLY A 449 8.35 8.17 6.49
N MET A 450 7.62 7.85 5.43
CA MET A 450 7.90 6.70 4.55
C MET A 450 9.24 6.81 3.81
N THR A 451 9.82 7.98 3.76
CA THR A 451 11.08 8.26 3.07
C THR A 451 12.19 8.70 4.02
N SER A 452 11.97 8.56 5.33
CA SER A 452 13.00 8.80 6.34
C SER A 452 14.17 7.82 6.22
N HIS A 453 15.29 8.16 6.83
CA HIS A 453 16.48 7.29 6.85
C HIS A 453 16.13 5.87 7.33
N ALA A 454 15.39 5.74 8.43
CA ALA A 454 14.97 4.44 8.95
C ALA A 454 14.18 3.63 7.93
N ALA A 455 13.19 4.26 7.29
CA ALA A 455 12.33 3.61 6.30
C ALA A 455 13.12 3.15 5.07
N VAL A 456 13.95 4.01 4.51
CA VAL A 456 14.73 3.73 3.30
C VAL A 456 15.74 2.62 3.54
N VAL A 457 16.51 2.73 4.63
CA VAL A 457 17.54 1.73 4.96
C VAL A 457 16.91 0.38 5.31
N ALA A 458 15.83 0.37 6.07
CA ALA A 458 15.11 -0.86 6.40
C ALA A 458 14.58 -1.58 5.16
N ARG A 459 13.99 -0.86 4.21
CA ARG A 459 13.55 -1.44 2.93
C ARG A 459 14.71 -2.03 2.13
N GLY A 460 15.83 -1.33 2.09
CA GLY A 460 17.04 -1.82 1.44
C GLY A 460 17.57 -3.12 2.04
N MET A 461 17.47 -3.26 3.35
CA MET A 461 17.91 -4.46 4.09
C MET A 461 16.87 -5.59 4.09
N GLY A 462 15.63 -5.31 3.71
CA GLY A 462 14.51 -6.24 3.89
C GLY A 462 14.11 -6.43 5.36
N THR A 463 14.37 -5.45 6.19
CA THR A 463 14.07 -5.47 7.63
C THR A 463 12.74 -4.78 7.91
N CYS A 464 11.92 -5.38 8.77
CA CYS A 464 10.66 -4.79 9.23
C CYS A 464 10.89 -3.41 9.86
N CYS A 465 10.08 -2.44 9.47
CA CYS A 465 10.14 -1.10 10.06
C CYS A 465 8.76 -0.47 10.21
N VAL A 466 8.50 0.04 11.40
CA VAL A 466 7.37 0.92 11.69
C VAL A 466 7.95 2.28 12.07
N SER A 467 7.65 3.31 11.31
CA SER A 467 8.16 4.66 11.55
C SER A 467 7.05 5.63 11.93
N GLY A 468 7.43 6.77 12.49
CA GLY A 468 6.48 7.85 12.76
C GLY A 468 5.38 7.52 13.77
N CYS A 469 5.64 6.67 14.74
CA CYS A 469 4.70 6.40 15.83
C CYS A 469 4.73 7.54 16.85
N GLN A 470 4.00 8.61 16.57
CA GLN A 470 3.96 9.83 17.37
C GLN A 470 3.34 9.65 18.76
N GLU A 471 2.58 8.58 18.97
CA GLU A 471 1.99 8.24 20.27
C GLU A 471 3.02 7.81 21.30
N ILE A 472 4.23 7.43 20.88
CA ILE A 472 5.33 7.06 21.76
C ILE A 472 5.86 8.30 22.48
N VAL A 473 5.91 8.23 23.80
CA VAL A 473 6.61 9.21 24.65
C VAL A 473 7.96 8.63 25.01
N MET A 474 9.02 9.13 24.34
CA MET A 474 10.37 8.59 24.42
C MET A 474 11.27 9.33 25.42
N ASP A 475 11.99 8.57 26.22
CA ASP A 475 13.11 9.03 27.06
C ASP A 475 14.35 8.18 26.72
N GLU A 476 15.10 8.59 25.69
CA GLU A 476 16.27 7.84 25.22
C GLU A 476 17.40 7.77 26.25
N GLU A 477 17.59 8.83 27.02
CA GLU A 477 18.67 8.87 28.04
C GLU A 477 18.48 7.78 29.09
N ASN A 478 17.25 7.58 29.55
CA ASN A 478 16.92 6.58 30.57
C ASN A 478 16.47 5.24 29.98
N LYS A 479 16.55 5.09 28.64
CA LYS A 479 16.19 3.87 27.92
C LYS A 479 14.80 3.36 28.30
N ARG A 480 13.80 4.21 28.13
CA ARG A 480 12.39 3.86 28.36
C ARG A 480 11.46 4.66 27.47
N PHE A 481 10.31 4.10 27.19
CA PHE A 481 9.22 4.81 26.50
C PHE A 481 7.86 4.31 26.97
N THR A 482 6.84 5.12 26.75
CA THR A 482 5.44 4.77 27.03
C THR A 482 4.65 4.74 25.74
N LEU A 483 3.86 3.69 25.54
CA LEU A 483 2.96 3.53 24.42
C LEU A 483 1.71 2.76 24.86
N GLY A 484 0.53 3.32 24.54
CA GLY A 484 -0.74 2.69 24.91
C GLY A 484 -0.92 2.52 26.43
N GLY A 485 -0.36 3.42 27.22
CA GLY A 485 -0.40 3.35 28.67
C GLY A 485 0.56 2.32 29.30
N ILE A 486 1.43 1.70 28.50
CA ILE A 486 2.39 0.70 28.96
C ILE A 486 3.80 1.26 28.88
N GLU A 487 4.59 1.09 29.96
CA GLU A 487 5.99 1.47 29.99
C GLU A 487 6.86 0.32 29.46
N PHE A 488 7.76 0.65 28.53
CA PHE A 488 8.77 -0.25 27.96
C PHE A 488 10.15 0.19 28.40
N THR A 489 10.94 -0.77 28.88
CA THR A 489 12.34 -0.59 29.23
C THR A 489 13.19 -1.53 28.39
N GLU A 490 14.52 -1.42 28.50
CA GLU A 490 15.43 -2.34 27.79
C GLU A 490 15.14 -3.80 28.20
N GLY A 491 14.94 -4.65 27.21
CA GLY A 491 14.57 -6.06 27.40
C GLY A 491 13.07 -6.33 27.45
N SER A 492 12.20 -5.32 27.44
CA SER A 492 10.75 -5.51 27.30
C SER A 492 10.42 -6.18 25.98
N GLU A 493 9.39 -7.02 25.96
CA GLU A 493 8.99 -7.76 24.76
C GLU A 493 7.98 -6.95 23.93
N ILE A 494 8.24 -6.83 22.63
CA ILE A 494 7.42 -6.09 21.69
C ILE A 494 7.35 -6.81 20.34
N SER A 495 6.23 -6.64 19.65
CA SER A 495 6.04 -7.11 18.26
C SER A 495 5.57 -5.95 17.40
N ILE A 496 6.15 -5.83 16.22
CA ILE A 496 5.79 -4.80 15.23
C ILE A 496 5.48 -5.42 13.89
N ASP A 497 4.46 -4.88 13.22
CA ASP A 497 4.05 -5.30 11.88
C ASP A 497 4.36 -4.17 10.88
N GLY A 498 5.43 -4.36 10.12
CA GLY A 498 5.88 -3.39 9.12
C GLY A 498 4.97 -3.30 7.90
N SER A 499 4.07 -4.27 7.70
CA SER A 499 3.11 -4.27 6.60
C SER A 499 1.85 -3.46 6.91
N THR A 500 1.46 -3.35 8.19
CA THR A 500 0.27 -2.62 8.64
C THR A 500 0.59 -1.37 9.47
N GLY A 501 1.79 -1.30 10.04
CA GLY A 501 2.18 -0.25 10.99
C GLY A 501 1.73 -0.52 12.43
N ARG A 502 1.10 -1.64 12.71
CA ARG A 502 0.58 -1.96 14.04
C ARG A 502 1.66 -2.44 15.00
N ILE A 503 1.51 -2.09 16.26
CA ILE A 503 2.45 -2.42 17.34
C ILE A 503 1.70 -3.17 18.42
N TYR A 504 2.31 -4.26 18.91
CA TYR A 504 1.70 -5.18 19.87
C TYR A 504 2.60 -5.38 21.09
N LYS A 505 1.97 -5.61 22.24
CA LYS A 505 2.67 -6.03 23.46
C LYS A 505 3.02 -7.52 23.37
N GLY A 506 4.24 -7.87 23.81
CA GLY A 506 4.69 -9.27 23.88
C GLY A 506 5.24 -9.79 22.57
N LEU A 507 5.57 -11.08 22.57
CA LEU A 507 6.11 -11.78 21.40
C LEU A 507 5.01 -12.56 20.68
N ILE A 508 4.77 -12.23 19.42
CA ILE A 508 3.81 -12.93 18.56
C ILE A 508 4.57 -13.89 17.64
N PRO A 509 4.18 -15.17 17.53
CA PRO A 509 4.82 -16.11 16.60
C PRO A 509 4.75 -15.64 15.15
N LYS A 510 5.82 -15.90 14.40
CA LYS A 510 5.95 -15.55 12.98
C LYS A 510 5.90 -16.77 12.09
N THR A 511 5.47 -16.54 10.84
CA THR A 511 5.59 -17.49 9.73
C THR A 511 6.60 -16.93 8.74
N ASP A 512 7.60 -17.71 8.35
CA ASP A 512 8.63 -17.28 7.42
C ASP A 512 8.09 -17.05 6.00
N ALA A 513 8.80 -16.22 5.22
CA ALA A 513 8.50 -15.98 3.83
C ALA A 513 8.57 -17.29 3.02
N ALA A 514 7.54 -17.55 2.20
CA ALA A 514 7.48 -18.73 1.33
C ALA A 514 7.38 -18.28 -0.13
N ILE A 515 8.49 -18.44 -0.89
CA ILE A 515 8.50 -18.26 -2.34
C ILE A 515 8.08 -19.59 -2.97
N THR A 516 7.01 -19.58 -3.76
CA THR A 516 6.46 -20.76 -4.42
C THR A 516 6.88 -20.87 -5.89
N GLY A 517 6.67 -22.04 -6.51
CA GLY A 517 6.89 -22.20 -7.95
C GLY A 517 5.98 -21.34 -8.81
N GLU A 518 4.81 -20.99 -8.32
CA GLU A 518 3.89 -20.06 -8.98
C GLU A 518 4.48 -18.64 -9.06
N PHE A 519 5.20 -18.22 -8.03
CA PHE A 519 5.92 -16.94 -8.05
C PHE A 519 6.92 -16.89 -9.21
N GLU A 520 7.70 -17.93 -9.39
CA GLU A 520 8.68 -18.03 -10.48
C GLU A 520 8.02 -18.00 -11.86
N ARG A 521 6.88 -18.68 -12.00
CA ARG A 521 6.10 -18.68 -13.25
C ARG A 521 5.58 -17.29 -13.60
N ILE A 522 4.99 -16.60 -12.63
CA ILE A 522 4.46 -15.23 -12.81
C ILE A 522 5.60 -14.28 -13.18
N MET A 523 6.73 -14.38 -12.52
CA MET A 523 7.88 -13.52 -12.81
C MET A 523 8.45 -13.79 -14.20
N ALA A 524 8.47 -15.03 -14.66
CA ALA A 524 8.89 -15.38 -16.02
C ALA A 524 7.96 -14.76 -17.06
N TRP A 525 6.64 -14.80 -16.82
CA TRP A 525 5.67 -14.13 -17.71
C TRP A 525 5.83 -12.60 -17.69
N ALA A 526 6.09 -12.02 -16.51
CA ALA A 526 6.37 -10.58 -16.40
C ALA A 526 7.59 -10.18 -17.24
N ASP A 527 8.69 -10.92 -17.12
CA ASP A 527 9.91 -10.65 -17.90
C ASP A 527 9.69 -10.77 -19.40
N LYS A 528 8.81 -11.66 -19.83
CA LYS A 528 8.45 -11.84 -21.24
C LYS A 528 7.78 -10.60 -21.84
N TYR A 529 6.98 -9.87 -21.08
CA TYR A 529 6.16 -8.75 -21.59
C TYR A 529 6.69 -7.36 -21.25
N ARG A 530 7.51 -7.20 -20.21
CA ARG A 530 8.02 -5.87 -19.83
C ARG A 530 9.03 -5.34 -20.86
N ARG A 531 8.99 -4.04 -21.08
CA ARG A 531 10.01 -3.32 -21.86
C ARG A 531 11.08 -2.72 -20.94
N LEU A 532 10.66 -2.12 -19.82
CA LEU A 532 11.58 -1.55 -18.85
C LEU A 532 12.51 -2.61 -18.26
N ALA A 533 13.80 -2.31 -18.23
CA ALA A 533 14.74 -3.04 -17.40
C ALA A 533 14.50 -2.67 -15.93
N VAL A 534 14.78 -3.57 -15.03
CA VAL A 534 14.67 -3.34 -13.58
C VAL A 534 16.02 -3.51 -12.93
N ARG A 535 16.54 -2.42 -12.39
CA ARG A 535 17.79 -2.36 -11.63
C ARG A 535 17.49 -2.20 -10.15
N THR A 536 18.51 -2.27 -9.33
CA THR A 536 18.42 -2.10 -7.88
C THR A 536 19.27 -0.96 -7.37
N ASN A 537 18.84 -0.39 -6.26
CA ASN A 537 19.64 0.52 -5.44
C ASN A 537 20.37 -0.34 -4.39
N ALA A 538 21.66 -0.49 -4.50
CA ALA A 538 22.44 -1.34 -3.61
C ALA A 538 23.85 -0.78 -3.40
N ASP A 539 24.27 -0.77 -2.14
CA ASP A 539 25.54 -0.21 -1.71
C ASP A 539 26.51 -1.31 -1.19
N THR A 540 26.00 -2.50 -0.96
CA THR A 540 26.74 -3.65 -0.41
C THR A 540 26.66 -4.88 -1.32
N PRO A 541 27.66 -5.77 -1.29
CA PRO A 541 27.62 -7.03 -2.05
C PRO A 541 26.42 -7.91 -1.66
N LYS A 542 26.06 -7.91 -0.40
CA LYS A 542 24.91 -8.67 0.15
C LYS A 542 23.60 -8.22 -0.50
N ASP A 543 23.36 -6.90 -0.52
CA ASP A 543 22.16 -6.32 -1.12
C ASP A 543 22.14 -6.56 -2.64
N ALA A 544 23.28 -6.40 -3.30
CA ALA A 544 23.43 -6.67 -4.73
C ALA A 544 23.12 -8.14 -5.07
N ALA A 545 23.65 -9.08 -4.30
CA ALA A 545 23.40 -10.51 -4.47
C ALA A 545 21.92 -10.85 -4.26
N LYS A 546 21.30 -10.28 -3.23
CA LYS A 546 19.87 -10.48 -2.98
C LYS A 546 19.00 -9.94 -4.12
N ALA A 547 19.33 -8.76 -4.61
CA ALA A 547 18.64 -8.16 -5.75
C ALA A 547 18.79 -9.00 -7.03
N ARG A 548 19.97 -9.53 -7.28
CA ARG A 548 20.20 -10.45 -8.39
C ARG A 548 19.35 -11.72 -8.29
N GLU A 549 19.30 -12.30 -7.10
CA GLU A 549 18.42 -13.46 -6.82
C GLU A 549 16.96 -13.13 -7.14
N LEU A 550 16.52 -11.91 -6.84
CA LEU A 550 15.16 -11.45 -7.13
C LEU A 550 14.94 -10.96 -8.57
N GLY A 551 15.98 -11.00 -9.40
CA GLY A 551 15.90 -10.72 -10.84
C GLY A 551 16.36 -9.33 -11.29
N ALA A 552 17.11 -8.60 -10.47
CA ALA A 552 17.68 -7.32 -10.88
C ALA A 552 18.69 -7.47 -12.02
N GLU A 553 18.64 -6.56 -12.98
CA GLU A 553 19.47 -6.56 -14.18
C GLU A 553 20.65 -5.58 -14.11
N GLY A 554 20.97 -5.12 -12.93
CA GLY A 554 22.06 -4.18 -12.69
C GLY A 554 21.82 -3.39 -11.41
N ILE A 555 22.78 -2.51 -11.10
CA ILE A 555 22.63 -1.51 -10.04
C ILE A 555 22.39 -0.16 -10.72
N GLY A 556 21.24 0.45 -10.45
CA GLY A 556 20.89 1.78 -10.94
C GLY A 556 21.40 2.90 -10.05
N LEU A 557 21.67 2.59 -8.79
CA LEU A 557 22.24 3.54 -7.82
C LEU A 557 23.06 2.81 -6.78
N CYS A 558 24.37 3.13 -6.74
CA CYS A 558 25.25 2.82 -5.63
C CYS A 558 25.66 4.15 -4.98
N ARG A 559 25.29 4.34 -3.72
CA ARG A 559 25.60 5.53 -2.92
C ARG A 559 26.93 5.31 -2.21
N THR A 560 27.98 6.00 -2.69
CA THR A 560 29.34 5.80 -2.16
C THR A 560 29.51 6.31 -0.73
N GLU A 561 28.72 7.28 -0.29
CA GLU A 561 28.74 7.80 1.08
C GLU A 561 28.48 6.74 2.14
N HIS A 562 27.64 5.76 1.87
CA HIS A 562 27.33 4.68 2.81
C HIS A 562 28.53 3.78 3.12
N MET A 563 29.52 3.77 2.26
CA MET A 563 30.75 3.03 2.45
C MET A 563 31.73 3.71 3.43
N PHE A 564 31.48 4.99 3.76
CA PHE A 564 32.38 5.81 4.57
C PHE A 564 32.12 5.75 6.08
N PHE A 565 30.96 5.28 6.50
CA PHE A 565 30.55 5.29 7.91
C PHE A 565 31.11 4.14 8.75
N GLU A 566 31.72 3.14 8.15
CA GLU A 566 32.33 2.03 8.89
C GLU A 566 33.54 2.52 9.72
N LYS A 567 33.74 1.92 10.91
CA LYS A 567 34.73 2.33 11.90
C LYS A 567 36.15 2.52 11.37
N ASP A 568 36.59 1.61 10.50
CA ASP A 568 37.93 1.62 9.91
C ASP A 568 38.11 2.69 8.83
N ARG A 569 37.00 3.23 8.33
CA ARG A 569 36.99 4.18 7.21
C ARG A 569 36.69 5.62 7.64
N ILE A 570 35.81 5.80 8.61
CA ILE A 570 35.37 7.13 9.06
C ILE A 570 36.54 7.99 9.55
N ALA A 571 37.54 7.39 10.16
CA ALA A 571 38.74 8.10 10.62
C ALA A 571 39.47 8.78 9.47
N ALA A 572 39.66 8.07 8.35
CA ALA A 572 40.33 8.62 7.17
C ALA A 572 39.50 9.71 6.48
N ILE A 573 38.17 9.57 6.43
CA ILE A 573 37.26 10.61 5.91
C ILE A 573 37.35 11.88 6.77
N ARG A 574 37.33 11.74 8.09
CA ARG A 574 37.49 12.88 9.02
C ARG A 574 38.85 13.55 8.89
N GLU A 575 39.91 12.77 8.66
CA GLU A 575 41.25 13.30 8.34
C GLU A 575 41.23 14.14 7.04
N MET A 576 40.58 13.64 6.00
CA MET A 576 40.41 14.38 4.73
C MET A 576 39.66 15.69 4.95
N ILE A 577 38.57 15.69 5.69
CA ILE A 577 37.75 16.87 5.99
C ILE A 577 38.55 17.93 6.78
N CYS A 578 39.40 17.50 7.70
CA CYS A 578 40.25 18.38 8.53
C CYS A 578 41.54 18.82 7.86
N SER A 579 41.80 18.42 6.63
CA SER A 579 43.00 18.80 5.87
C SER A 579 42.98 20.25 5.47
N ASP A 580 44.12 20.94 5.60
CA ASP A 580 44.28 22.35 5.22
C ASP A 580 44.75 22.53 3.79
N THR A 581 45.40 21.55 3.21
CA THR A 581 46.01 21.60 1.87
C THR A 581 45.51 20.45 0.98
N ALA A 582 45.64 20.61 -0.34
CA ALA A 582 45.33 19.60 -1.33
C ALA A 582 46.17 18.35 -1.12
N GLU A 583 47.46 18.50 -0.76
CA GLU A 583 48.39 17.40 -0.50
C GLU A 583 47.94 16.56 0.70
N GLU A 584 47.54 17.21 1.81
CA GLU A 584 46.99 16.54 2.99
C GLU A 584 45.70 15.78 2.64
N ARG A 585 44.84 16.35 1.83
CA ARG A 585 43.63 15.68 1.36
C ARG A 585 43.92 14.44 0.53
N GLU A 586 44.87 14.56 -0.42
CA GLU A 586 45.31 13.44 -1.25
C GLU A 586 45.91 12.31 -0.41
N ASN A 587 46.66 12.63 0.63
CA ASN A 587 47.23 11.62 1.55
C ASN A 587 46.14 10.91 2.33
N ALA A 588 45.14 11.62 2.79
CA ALA A 588 43.99 11.00 3.50
C ALA A 588 43.15 10.14 2.55
N LEU A 589 42.91 10.63 1.33
CA LEU A 589 42.15 9.90 0.31
C LEU A 589 42.90 8.63 -0.18
N ALA A 590 44.24 8.64 -0.19
CA ALA A 590 45.04 7.47 -0.51
C ALA A 590 44.81 6.30 0.46
N LYS A 591 44.40 6.58 1.69
CA LYS A 591 44.04 5.54 2.68
C LYS A 591 42.67 4.93 2.39
N ILE A 592 41.75 5.71 1.81
CA ILE A 592 40.38 5.32 1.49
C ILE A 592 40.29 4.55 0.16
N GLU A 593 41.09 4.93 -0.80
CA GLU A 593 41.03 4.39 -2.18
C GLU A 593 41.07 2.83 -2.23
N PRO A 594 41.99 2.13 -1.52
CA PRO A 594 41.99 0.67 -1.55
C PRO A 594 40.75 0.04 -0.98
N MET A 595 40.13 0.69 0.03
CA MET A 595 38.89 0.22 0.68
C MET A 595 37.71 0.34 -0.28
N GLN A 596 37.58 1.49 -0.94
CA GLN A 596 36.51 1.70 -1.95
C GLN A 596 36.76 0.80 -3.17
N GLN A 597 37.96 0.61 -3.60
CA GLN A 597 38.24 -0.33 -4.70
C GLN A 597 37.74 -1.75 -4.37
N LYS A 598 37.98 -2.23 -3.16
CA LYS A 598 37.49 -3.56 -2.73
C LYS A 598 35.94 -3.60 -2.71
N ASP A 599 35.32 -2.53 -2.26
CA ASP A 599 33.85 -2.45 -2.26
C ASP A 599 33.29 -2.55 -3.66
N PHE A 600 33.85 -1.79 -4.60
CA PHE A 600 33.42 -1.81 -6.00
C PHE A 600 33.72 -3.14 -6.67
N GLU A 601 34.88 -3.77 -6.38
CA GLU A 601 35.19 -5.12 -6.86
C GLU A 601 34.11 -6.13 -6.44
N ALA A 602 33.70 -6.08 -5.16
CA ALA A 602 32.67 -6.97 -4.64
C ALA A 602 31.29 -6.73 -5.29
N LEU A 603 30.93 -5.48 -5.58
CA LEU A 603 29.70 -5.15 -6.29
C LEU A 603 29.75 -5.63 -7.75
N TYR A 604 30.84 -5.44 -8.46
CA TYR A 604 31.00 -5.95 -9.84
C TYR A 604 30.93 -7.46 -9.89
N GLU A 605 31.54 -8.16 -8.93
CA GLU A 605 31.46 -9.62 -8.84
C GLU A 605 30.02 -10.09 -8.60
N ALA A 606 29.31 -9.45 -7.67
CA ALA A 606 27.92 -9.78 -7.35
C ALA A 606 26.98 -9.57 -8.56
N MET A 607 27.27 -8.60 -9.41
CA MET A 607 26.44 -8.27 -10.57
C MET A 607 26.81 -9.05 -11.84
N GLU A 608 27.86 -9.84 -11.84
CA GLU A 608 28.20 -10.80 -12.92
C GLU A 608 28.22 -10.19 -14.33
N GLY A 609 28.74 -8.99 -14.48
CA GLY A 609 28.83 -8.28 -15.77
C GLY A 609 27.67 -7.35 -16.10
N TYR A 610 26.61 -7.35 -15.30
CA TYR A 610 25.52 -6.34 -15.45
C TYR A 610 26.01 -4.95 -15.06
N GLY A 611 25.40 -3.91 -15.62
CA GLY A 611 25.74 -2.52 -15.36
C GLY A 611 25.63 -2.12 -13.91
N VAL A 612 26.61 -1.34 -13.46
CA VAL A 612 26.62 -0.77 -12.10
C VAL A 612 26.82 0.74 -12.21
N THR A 613 25.80 1.50 -11.83
CA THR A 613 25.88 2.96 -11.78
C THR A 613 26.34 3.39 -10.39
N ILE A 614 27.51 4.01 -10.35
CA ILE A 614 28.14 4.46 -9.12
C ILE A 614 27.99 5.98 -9.01
N ARG A 615 27.29 6.43 -8.00
CA ARG A 615 27.13 7.85 -7.70
C ARG A 615 28.29 8.34 -6.83
N TYR A 616 28.98 9.38 -7.26
CA TYR A 616 30.04 9.98 -6.49
C TYR A 616 29.49 10.67 -5.24
N LEU A 617 30.38 11.02 -4.32
CA LEU A 617 30.04 11.58 -3.02
C LEU A 617 28.99 12.69 -3.12
N ASP A 618 27.86 12.55 -2.44
CA ASP A 618 26.72 13.44 -2.52
C ASP A 618 26.50 14.30 -1.26
N PRO A 619 26.48 13.75 -0.02
CA PRO A 619 26.09 14.56 1.14
C PRO A 619 27.16 15.57 1.53
N PRO A 620 26.75 16.64 2.25
CA PRO A 620 27.69 17.64 2.76
C PRO A 620 28.66 17.01 3.78
N LEU A 621 29.86 17.59 3.87
CA LEU A 621 30.92 17.04 4.72
C LEU A 621 30.58 17.03 6.22
N HIS A 622 29.70 17.92 6.68
CA HIS A 622 29.30 17.94 8.09
C HIS A 622 28.63 16.65 8.57
N GLU A 623 28.10 15.84 7.66
CA GLU A 623 27.47 14.56 8.03
C GLU A 623 28.50 13.52 8.54
N PHE A 624 29.76 13.67 8.19
CA PHE A 624 30.84 12.73 8.55
C PHE A 624 31.62 13.13 9.81
N VAL A 625 31.44 14.35 10.31
CA VAL A 625 32.20 14.83 11.46
C VAL A 625 31.60 14.34 12.79
N PRO A 626 32.42 14.15 13.83
CA PRO A 626 31.93 13.69 15.12
C PRO A 626 31.12 14.73 15.85
N THR A 627 30.15 14.31 16.62
CA THR A 627 29.32 15.15 17.52
C THR A 627 29.70 15.00 18.98
N GLU A 628 30.22 13.83 19.37
CA GLU A 628 30.57 13.50 20.73
C GLU A 628 31.97 14.03 21.11
N GLU A 629 32.10 14.60 22.32
CA GLU A 629 33.35 15.14 22.84
C GLU A 629 34.53 14.14 22.80
N ALA A 630 34.28 12.87 23.15
CA ALA A 630 35.30 11.82 23.13
C ALA A 630 35.84 11.58 21.72
N ASP A 631 34.97 11.55 20.72
CA ASP A 631 35.35 11.36 19.32
C ASP A 631 36.07 12.58 18.74
N ILE A 632 35.63 13.78 19.13
CA ILE A 632 36.32 15.03 18.77
C ILE A 632 37.75 15.03 19.31
N LYS A 633 37.95 14.60 20.56
CA LYS A 633 39.27 14.51 21.18
C LYS A 633 40.18 13.50 20.47
N LEU A 634 39.65 12.32 20.13
CA LEU A 634 40.37 11.29 19.34
C LEU A 634 40.81 11.84 17.99
N LEU A 635 39.92 12.57 17.30
CA LEU A 635 40.24 13.17 16.02
C LEU A 635 41.30 14.26 16.16
N ALA A 636 41.23 15.11 17.18
CA ALA A 636 42.21 16.14 17.47
C ALA A 636 43.60 15.52 17.71
N ASP A 637 43.67 14.50 18.54
CA ASP A 637 44.93 13.79 18.85
C ASP A 637 45.53 13.15 17.56
N SER A 638 44.72 12.52 16.74
CA SER A 638 45.16 11.87 15.49
C SER A 638 45.65 12.87 14.44
N GLN A 639 45.12 14.11 14.42
CA GLN A 639 45.45 15.16 13.48
C GLN A 639 46.55 16.10 13.95
N GLY A 640 47.02 15.95 15.19
CA GLY A 640 47.94 16.89 15.81
C GLY A 640 47.37 18.29 15.97
N LYS A 641 46.04 18.38 16.14
CA LYS A 641 45.30 19.64 16.33
C LYS A 641 44.67 19.67 17.72
N THR A 642 44.34 20.89 18.16
CA THR A 642 43.61 21.04 19.43
C THR A 642 42.12 20.68 19.28
N VAL A 643 41.46 20.31 20.35
CA VAL A 643 40.01 20.12 20.39
C VAL A 643 39.26 21.37 19.89
N GLU A 644 39.72 22.55 20.27
CA GLU A 644 39.15 23.84 19.82
C GLU A 644 39.26 24.03 18.30
N GLN A 645 40.40 23.68 17.71
CA GLN A 645 40.59 23.73 16.26
C GLN A 645 39.63 22.81 15.52
N ILE A 646 39.43 21.58 16.02
CA ILE A 646 38.48 20.64 15.44
C ILE A 646 37.04 21.13 15.58
N LYS A 647 36.67 21.68 16.73
CA LYS A 647 35.34 22.27 16.93
C LYS A 647 35.08 23.44 15.99
N ASN A 648 36.10 24.27 15.72
CA ASN A 648 35.99 25.39 14.79
C ASN A 648 35.79 24.89 13.33
N ILE A 649 36.49 23.83 12.93
CA ILE A 649 36.31 23.19 11.62
C ILE A 649 34.86 22.67 11.49
N ILE A 650 34.39 21.92 12.49
CA ILE A 650 33.03 21.39 12.53
C ILE A 650 32.00 22.52 12.43
N ALA A 651 32.17 23.60 13.22
CA ALA A 651 31.29 24.77 13.18
C ALA A 651 31.28 25.45 11.79
N SER A 652 32.44 25.52 11.11
CA SER A 652 32.55 26.11 9.77
C SER A 652 31.83 25.31 8.69
N LEU A 653 31.58 23.98 8.94
CA LEU A 653 30.88 23.10 8.02
C LEU A 653 29.37 23.12 8.23
N HIS A 654 28.89 23.71 9.33
CA HIS A 654 27.46 23.78 9.60
C HIS A 654 26.73 24.58 8.53
N GLU A 655 25.66 24.03 8.00
CA GLU A 655 24.84 24.67 7.00
C GLU A 655 23.41 24.84 7.48
N PHE A 656 22.79 25.98 7.20
CA PHE A 656 21.40 26.24 7.55
C PHE A 656 20.44 25.36 6.73
N ASN A 657 20.80 25.10 5.49
CA ASN A 657 20.05 24.26 4.55
C ASN A 657 20.98 23.24 3.87
N PRO A 658 21.29 22.13 4.56
CA PRO A 658 22.23 21.12 4.00
C PRO A 658 21.87 20.60 2.62
N MET A 659 20.58 20.48 2.32
CA MET A 659 20.09 20.04 1.01
C MET A 659 20.47 20.97 -0.13
N MET A 660 20.53 22.26 0.13
CA MET A 660 20.84 23.31 -0.85
C MET A 660 22.25 23.85 -0.69
N GLY A 661 23.11 23.19 0.06
CA GLY A 661 24.43 23.63 0.44
C GLY A 661 25.59 23.09 -0.38
N HIS A 662 26.72 22.95 0.27
CA HIS A 662 27.97 22.47 -0.30
C HIS A 662 28.01 20.94 -0.32
N ARG A 663 27.45 20.37 -1.36
CA ARG A 663 27.31 18.91 -1.54
C ARG A 663 27.36 18.53 -3.02
N GLY A 664 27.38 17.21 -3.31
CA GLY A 664 27.32 16.68 -4.66
C GLY A 664 28.46 17.18 -5.55
N CYS A 665 28.15 17.54 -6.77
CA CYS A 665 29.15 18.04 -7.73
C CYS A 665 29.87 19.31 -7.24
N ARG A 666 29.25 20.08 -6.34
CA ARG A 666 29.88 21.28 -5.74
C ARG A 666 31.11 20.91 -4.91
N LEU A 667 31.07 19.75 -4.22
CA LEU A 667 32.26 19.20 -3.54
C LEU A 667 33.37 18.81 -4.54
N ALA A 668 32.97 18.16 -5.64
CA ALA A 668 33.91 17.75 -6.68
C ALA A 668 34.55 18.96 -7.39
N VAL A 669 33.86 20.07 -7.51
CA VAL A 669 34.39 21.32 -8.05
C VAL A 669 35.39 21.96 -7.07
N THR A 670 35.02 22.04 -5.79
CA THR A 670 35.85 22.63 -4.74
C THR A 670 37.05 21.74 -4.38
N PHE A 671 36.82 20.45 -4.29
CA PHE A 671 37.83 19.43 -3.92
C PHE A 671 37.93 18.34 -4.99
N PRO A 672 38.52 18.61 -6.15
CA PRO A 672 38.59 17.68 -7.27
C PRO A 672 39.35 16.37 -6.94
N GLU A 673 40.17 16.37 -5.91
CA GLU A 673 40.91 15.21 -5.43
C GLU A 673 39.98 14.05 -5.04
N ILE A 674 38.75 14.36 -4.53
CA ILE A 674 37.76 13.37 -4.17
C ILE A 674 37.29 12.61 -5.43
N ALA A 675 36.92 13.34 -6.48
CA ALA A 675 36.51 12.75 -7.76
C ALA A 675 37.65 11.91 -8.40
N LYS A 676 38.91 12.38 -8.32
CA LYS A 676 40.05 11.61 -8.81
C LYS A 676 40.18 10.29 -8.06
N MET A 677 40.11 10.31 -6.74
CA MET A 677 40.19 9.10 -5.91
C MET A 677 39.09 8.11 -6.23
N GLN A 678 37.86 8.57 -6.31
CA GLN A 678 36.70 7.71 -6.62
C GLN A 678 36.85 7.12 -8.03
N THR A 679 37.31 7.88 -9.00
CA THR A 679 37.53 7.39 -10.37
C THR A 679 38.63 6.31 -10.40
N ARG A 680 39.74 6.50 -9.67
CA ARG A 680 40.78 5.48 -9.57
C ARG A 680 40.21 4.18 -8.95
N ALA A 681 39.48 4.30 -7.87
CA ALA A 681 38.87 3.14 -7.21
C ALA A 681 37.91 2.38 -8.14
N VAL A 682 37.02 3.10 -8.85
CA VAL A 682 36.05 2.49 -9.78
C VAL A 682 36.76 1.79 -10.95
N ILE A 683 37.64 2.47 -11.61
CA ILE A 683 38.32 1.94 -12.82
C ILE A 683 39.23 0.77 -12.47
N LYS A 684 40.02 0.88 -11.41
CA LYS A 684 40.89 -0.23 -10.96
C LYS A 684 40.07 -1.46 -10.54
N ALA A 685 38.94 -1.25 -9.85
CA ALA A 685 38.03 -2.33 -9.49
C ALA A 685 37.45 -3.02 -10.72
N ALA A 686 36.96 -2.24 -11.69
CA ALA A 686 36.42 -2.77 -12.94
C ALA A 686 37.47 -3.57 -13.72
N ILE A 687 38.70 -3.10 -13.80
CA ILE A 687 39.80 -3.80 -14.45
C ILE A 687 40.12 -5.12 -13.75
N ALA A 688 40.25 -5.09 -12.43
CA ALA A 688 40.54 -6.28 -11.64
C ALA A 688 39.47 -7.37 -11.81
N VAL A 689 38.21 -7.01 -11.73
CA VAL A 689 37.09 -7.96 -11.87
C VAL A 689 36.94 -8.43 -13.32
N SER A 690 37.12 -7.55 -14.31
CA SER A 690 37.11 -7.92 -15.73
C SER A 690 38.13 -9.04 -16.02
N ARG A 691 39.35 -8.94 -15.45
CA ARG A 691 40.39 -9.94 -15.59
C ARG A 691 40.09 -11.24 -14.87
N ARG A 692 39.57 -11.16 -13.64
CA ARG A 692 39.19 -12.35 -12.84
C ARG A 692 38.06 -13.16 -13.46
N LEU A 693 37.01 -12.50 -13.92
CA LEU A 693 35.84 -13.15 -14.49
C LEU A 693 35.92 -13.36 -16.00
N ASN A 694 36.98 -12.87 -16.66
CA ASN A 694 37.13 -12.83 -18.12
C ASN A 694 35.86 -12.25 -18.79
N THR A 695 35.33 -11.18 -18.24
CA THR A 695 34.09 -10.49 -18.66
C THR A 695 34.40 -9.02 -18.89
N LYS A 696 33.80 -8.44 -19.92
CA LYS A 696 33.92 -7.00 -20.17
C LYS A 696 32.99 -6.21 -19.27
N ILE A 697 33.54 -5.39 -18.38
CA ILE A 697 32.77 -4.50 -17.50
C ILE A 697 32.85 -3.09 -18.06
N THR A 698 31.72 -2.42 -18.15
CA THR A 698 31.59 -1.01 -18.55
C THR A 698 31.14 -0.17 -17.36
N PRO A 699 32.09 0.51 -16.69
CA PRO A 699 31.70 1.37 -15.55
C PRO A 699 30.75 2.48 -15.94
N GLU A 700 29.77 2.74 -15.10
CA GLU A 700 28.81 3.84 -15.24
C GLU A 700 28.99 4.79 -14.05
N ILE A 701 29.52 5.98 -14.33
CA ILE A 701 29.84 6.99 -13.30
C ILE A 701 28.82 8.10 -13.32
N MET A 702 28.18 8.34 -12.18
CA MET A 702 27.11 9.34 -12.04
C MET A 702 27.54 10.49 -11.17
N ILE A 703 27.46 11.71 -11.72
CA ILE A 703 27.78 12.96 -11.02
C ILE A 703 26.49 13.52 -10.46
N PRO A 704 26.35 13.66 -9.12
CA PRO A 704 25.12 14.15 -8.51
C PRO A 704 25.01 15.66 -8.51
N LEU A 705 23.77 16.17 -8.38
CA LEU A 705 23.43 17.57 -8.10
C LEU A 705 23.89 18.58 -9.17
N VAL A 706 23.95 18.15 -10.41
CA VAL A 706 24.29 19.04 -11.52
C VAL A 706 23.11 19.96 -11.86
N GLY A 707 23.36 21.26 -11.89
CA GLY A 707 22.37 22.25 -12.29
C GLY A 707 22.78 23.07 -13.54
N GLU A 708 24.03 23.02 -13.90
CA GLU A 708 24.63 23.74 -15.05
C GLU A 708 25.55 22.78 -15.82
N VAL A 709 25.47 22.80 -17.16
CA VAL A 709 26.27 21.90 -17.99
C VAL A 709 27.79 22.06 -17.74
N LYS A 710 28.25 23.24 -17.40
CA LYS A 710 29.66 23.52 -17.11
C LYS A 710 30.16 22.83 -15.85
N GLU A 711 29.29 22.61 -14.86
CA GLU A 711 29.59 21.78 -13.68
C GLU A 711 29.91 20.35 -14.10
N LEU A 712 29.03 19.76 -14.89
CA LEU A 712 29.22 18.40 -15.39
C LEU A 712 30.49 18.29 -16.24
N LYS A 713 30.70 19.22 -17.16
CA LYS A 713 31.87 19.22 -18.03
C LYS A 713 33.16 19.31 -17.23
N TYR A 714 33.22 20.16 -16.22
CA TYR A 714 34.38 20.30 -15.35
C TYR A 714 34.72 18.99 -14.63
N VAL A 715 33.75 18.41 -13.97
CA VAL A 715 33.93 17.14 -13.22
C VAL A 715 34.22 15.98 -14.18
N LYS A 716 33.49 15.91 -15.28
CA LYS A 716 33.69 14.88 -16.31
C LYS A 716 35.11 14.89 -16.87
N ASN A 717 35.68 16.07 -17.14
CA ASN A 717 37.06 16.19 -17.62
C ASN A 717 38.06 15.56 -16.63
N ILE A 718 37.87 15.82 -15.34
CA ILE A 718 38.70 15.23 -14.28
C ILE A 718 38.56 13.71 -14.26
N VAL A 719 37.33 13.22 -14.32
CA VAL A 719 37.03 11.77 -14.35
C VAL A 719 37.64 11.11 -15.59
N CYS A 720 37.44 11.69 -16.76
CA CYS A 720 37.96 11.13 -18.03
C CYS A 720 39.49 11.12 -18.08
N GLU A 721 40.15 12.20 -17.68
CA GLU A 721 41.60 12.25 -17.60
C GLU A 721 42.17 11.14 -16.71
N THR A 722 41.56 10.99 -15.53
CA THR A 722 41.98 9.96 -14.54
C THR A 722 41.73 8.54 -15.05
N ALA A 723 40.55 8.30 -15.60
CA ALA A 723 40.15 7.00 -16.13
C ALA A 723 41.03 6.60 -17.36
N ASP A 724 41.18 7.49 -18.31
CA ASP A 724 41.92 7.22 -19.55
C ASP A 724 43.38 6.93 -19.28
N GLU A 725 44.01 7.60 -18.33
CA GLU A 725 45.38 7.35 -17.90
C GLU A 725 45.54 5.93 -17.35
N ILE A 726 44.65 5.51 -16.48
CA ILE A 726 44.67 4.15 -15.87
C ILE A 726 44.46 3.09 -16.93
N ILE A 727 43.49 3.26 -17.81
CA ILE A 727 43.14 2.31 -18.87
C ILE A 727 44.34 2.13 -19.82
N LYS A 728 44.99 3.24 -20.18
CA LYS A 728 46.17 3.23 -21.04
C LYS A 728 47.36 2.52 -20.37
N ASN A 729 47.63 2.83 -19.10
CA ASN A 729 48.75 2.25 -18.35
C ASN A 729 48.57 0.74 -18.13
N GLU A 730 47.34 0.29 -17.95
CA GLU A 730 46.99 -1.12 -17.78
C GLU A 730 46.87 -1.90 -19.10
N ASN A 731 46.93 -1.19 -20.21
CA ASN A 731 46.83 -1.76 -21.57
C ASN A 731 45.64 -2.68 -21.76
N ILE A 732 44.48 -2.20 -21.33
CA ILE A 732 43.19 -2.92 -21.40
C ILE A 732 42.21 -2.18 -22.33
N ASP A 733 41.38 -2.98 -23.05
CA ASP A 733 40.28 -2.42 -23.83
C ASP A 733 39.06 -2.28 -22.91
N MET A 734 38.82 -1.08 -22.40
CA MET A 734 37.70 -0.76 -21.51
C MET A 734 37.04 0.54 -21.93
N THR A 735 35.71 0.52 -21.99
CA THR A 735 34.89 1.73 -22.14
C THR A 735 34.14 2.00 -20.84
N TYR A 736 33.81 3.25 -20.61
CA TYR A 736 33.05 3.68 -19.46
C TYR A 736 32.10 4.80 -19.86
N HIS A 737 31.06 5.03 -19.06
CA HIS A 737 30.08 6.09 -19.26
C HIS A 737 30.09 7.06 -18.09
N VAL A 738 29.94 8.35 -18.41
CA VAL A 738 29.77 9.42 -17.41
C VAL A 738 28.43 10.09 -17.67
N GLY A 739 27.58 10.04 -16.68
CA GLY A 739 26.26 10.67 -16.73
C GLY A 739 25.97 11.47 -15.47
N THR A 740 24.76 11.91 -15.34
CA THR A 740 24.35 12.72 -14.21
C THR A 740 23.00 12.32 -13.65
N MET A 741 22.80 12.63 -12.38
CA MET A 741 21.48 12.56 -11.75
C MET A 741 20.73 13.86 -12.04
N ILE A 742 19.56 13.75 -12.67
CA ILE A 742 18.64 14.89 -12.86
C ILE A 742 17.76 14.97 -11.61
N GLU A 743 18.09 15.90 -10.74
CA GLU A 743 17.43 16.05 -9.44
C GLU A 743 17.17 17.52 -9.06
N ILE A 744 17.64 18.44 -9.88
CA ILE A 744 17.39 19.88 -9.74
C ILE A 744 16.46 20.32 -10.88
N PRO A 745 15.37 21.06 -10.60
CA PRO A 745 14.45 21.53 -11.65
C PRO A 745 15.14 22.26 -12.80
N ARG A 746 16.14 23.09 -12.52
CA ARG A 746 16.92 23.76 -13.56
C ARG A 746 17.60 22.77 -14.51
N ALA A 747 18.12 21.65 -13.98
CA ALA A 747 18.73 20.61 -14.80
C ALA A 747 17.71 19.99 -15.77
N ALA A 748 16.50 19.76 -15.31
CA ALA A 748 15.41 19.25 -16.17
C ALA A 748 15.04 20.26 -17.27
N LEU A 749 14.98 21.54 -16.95
CA LEU A 749 14.68 22.61 -17.88
C LEU A 749 15.76 22.82 -18.93
N THR A 750 17.02 22.54 -18.61
CA THR A 750 18.19 22.69 -19.49
C THR A 750 18.81 21.35 -19.88
N ALA A 751 18.02 20.29 -19.89
CA ALA A 751 18.49 18.92 -20.15
C ALA A 751 19.09 18.74 -21.57
N ASP A 752 18.66 19.53 -22.53
CA ASP A 752 19.24 19.57 -23.87
C ASP A 752 20.72 19.99 -23.86
N GLU A 753 21.07 20.94 -23.03
CA GLU A 753 22.48 21.37 -22.85
C GLU A 753 23.28 20.34 -22.07
N ILE A 754 22.73 19.81 -20.97
CA ILE A 754 23.40 18.82 -20.13
C ILE A 754 23.66 17.53 -20.90
N ALA A 755 22.75 17.14 -21.78
CA ALA A 755 22.88 15.94 -22.61
C ALA A 755 24.05 15.98 -23.58
N LYS A 756 24.63 17.14 -23.87
CA LYS A 756 25.86 17.27 -24.68
C LYS A 756 27.08 16.64 -23.99
N GLU A 757 27.02 16.58 -22.64
CA GLU A 757 28.13 16.09 -21.83
C GLU A 757 27.76 14.78 -21.07
N ALA A 758 26.51 14.31 -21.13
CA ALA A 758 26.05 13.15 -20.39
C ALA A 758 25.80 11.96 -21.30
N ASP A 759 26.31 10.80 -20.91
CA ASP A 759 25.98 9.52 -21.57
C ASP A 759 24.66 8.94 -21.09
N PHE A 760 24.23 9.31 -19.90
CA PHE A 760 22.96 8.88 -19.32
C PHE A 760 22.39 9.92 -18.34
N PHE A 761 21.09 9.86 -18.15
CA PHE A 761 20.37 10.55 -17.08
C PHE A 761 19.75 9.54 -16.13
N SER A 762 19.89 9.79 -14.84
CA SER A 762 19.16 9.08 -13.81
C SER A 762 18.36 10.10 -13.03
N PHE A 763 17.03 9.94 -12.97
CA PHE A 763 16.16 10.89 -12.27
C PHE A 763 16.19 10.59 -10.77
N GLY A 764 16.76 11.51 -10.00
CA GLY A 764 16.75 11.49 -8.53
C GLY A 764 15.46 12.12 -8.02
N THR A 765 14.37 11.40 -8.07
CA THR A 765 13.03 11.94 -7.82
C THR A 765 12.78 12.38 -6.38
N ASN A 766 13.56 11.90 -5.42
CA ASN A 766 13.46 12.36 -4.04
C ASN A 766 13.81 13.86 -3.95
N ASP A 767 15.00 14.24 -4.41
CA ASP A 767 15.46 15.64 -4.44
C ASP A 767 14.65 16.48 -5.42
N LEU A 768 14.32 15.95 -6.58
CA LEU A 768 13.50 16.65 -7.57
C LEU A 768 12.12 17.00 -7.00
N THR A 769 11.52 16.11 -6.25
CA THR A 769 10.25 16.34 -5.55
C THR A 769 10.40 17.43 -4.49
N GLN A 770 11.43 17.35 -3.63
CA GLN A 770 11.70 18.35 -2.60
C GLN A 770 11.86 19.76 -3.20
N MET A 771 12.63 19.86 -4.27
CA MET A 771 12.88 21.16 -4.93
C MET A 771 11.65 21.70 -5.65
N THR A 772 10.83 20.83 -6.23
CA THR A 772 9.63 21.21 -6.97
C THR A 772 8.51 21.68 -6.04
N PHE A 773 8.28 20.95 -4.93
CA PHE A 773 7.30 21.34 -3.91
C PHE A 773 7.83 22.39 -2.92
N CYS A 774 9.13 22.58 -2.85
CA CYS A 774 9.77 23.51 -1.91
C CYS A 774 9.53 23.14 -0.44
N PHE A 775 9.55 21.82 -0.12
CA PHE A 775 9.58 21.36 1.27
C PHE A 775 10.50 20.16 1.45
N SER A 776 11.07 20.08 2.64
CA SER A 776 11.92 18.97 3.02
C SER A 776 11.10 17.71 3.28
N ARG A 777 11.60 16.60 2.81
CA ARG A 777 11.04 15.27 3.07
C ARG A 777 10.87 15.00 4.58
N ASP A 778 11.85 15.38 5.37
CA ASP A 778 11.87 15.12 6.82
C ASP A 778 10.93 16.07 7.58
N ASP A 779 10.75 17.30 7.11
CA ASP A 779 9.87 18.27 7.73
C ASP A 779 8.40 18.16 7.29
N ALA A 780 8.13 17.55 6.15
CA ALA A 780 6.79 17.46 5.58
C ALA A 780 5.80 16.70 6.48
N VAL A 781 6.27 15.80 7.30
CA VAL A 781 5.46 15.05 8.27
C VAL A 781 4.67 15.97 9.20
N LYS A 782 5.21 17.15 9.48
CA LYS A 782 4.57 18.14 10.37
C LYS A 782 3.25 18.69 9.83
N PHE A 783 3.05 18.72 8.52
CA PHE A 783 1.86 19.30 7.90
C PHE A 783 1.11 18.37 6.94
N LEU A 784 1.72 17.31 6.41
CA LEU A 784 1.07 16.43 5.43
C LEU A 784 -0.19 15.77 5.98
N GLY A 785 -0.22 15.43 7.27
CA GLY A 785 -1.41 14.88 7.91
C GLY A 785 -2.62 15.80 7.78
N ALA A 786 -2.44 17.10 8.00
CA ALA A 786 -3.49 18.11 7.82
C ALA A 786 -3.91 18.24 6.35
N TYR A 787 -2.97 18.14 5.42
CA TYR A 787 -3.24 18.18 3.99
C TYR A 787 -4.09 17.00 3.53
N TYR A 788 -3.84 15.80 4.06
CA TYR A 788 -4.66 14.62 3.78
C TYR A 788 -6.07 14.78 4.36
N TYR A 789 -6.15 15.22 5.60
CA TYR A 789 -7.44 15.46 6.26
C TYR A 789 -8.31 16.48 5.51
N LYS A 790 -7.70 17.56 5.03
CA LYS A 790 -8.37 18.63 4.26
C LYS A 790 -8.49 18.33 2.77
N LYS A 791 -8.04 17.14 2.32
CA LYS A 791 -8.12 16.69 0.92
C LYS A 791 -7.35 17.59 -0.07
N ILE A 792 -6.28 18.23 0.39
CA ILE A 792 -5.38 18.99 -0.48
C ILE A 792 -4.46 18.03 -1.24
N TYR A 793 -3.90 17.04 -0.56
CA TYR A 793 -3.15 15.94 -1.16
C TYR A 793 -3.87 14.62 -0.90
N GLU A 794 -3.93 13.77 -1.92
CA GLU A 794 -4.44 12.40 -1.79
C GLU A 794 -3.34 11.43 -1.36
N ASN A 795 -2.10 11.66 -1.78
CA ASN A 795 -0.95 10.78 -1.57
C ASN A 795 0.27 11.57 -1.09
N ASP A 796 1.20 10.85 -0.45
CA ASP A 796 2.53 11.35 -0.16
C ASP A 796 3.33 11.46 -1.47
N PRO A 797 3.79 12.66 -1.87
CA PRO A 797 4.54 12.84 -3.11
C PRO A 797 5.91 12.17 -3.11
N PHE A 798 6.43 11.75 -1.95
CA PHE A 798 7.66 11.00 -1.84
C PHE A 798 7.47 9.50 -1.99
N ALA A 799 6.30 8.99 -1.67
CA ALA A 799 5.96 7.57 -1.86
C ALA A 799 5.47 7.29 -3.28
N LYS A 800 4.69 8.22 -3.83
CA LYS A 800 4.06 8.11 -5.15
C LYS A 800 4.41 9.34 -5.97
N LEU A 801 4.97 9.14 -7.17
CA LEU A 801 5.43 10.24 -8.01
C LEU A 801 4.30 11.22 -8.34
N ASP A 802 4.54 12.51 -8.09
CA ASP A 802 3.70 13.59 -8.55
C ASP A 802 3.81 13.73 -10.08
N GLN A 803 2.87 13.14 -10.80
CA GLN A 803 2.90 13.13 -12.25
C GLN A 803 2.57 14.48 -12.89
N LYS A 804 1.87 15.35 -12.16
CA LYS A 804 1.44 16.67 -12.67
C LYS A 804 2.55 17.71 -12.67
N GLY A 805 3.39 17.72 -11.66
CA GLY A 805 4.49 18.69 -11.53
C GLY A 805 5.84 18.04 -11.80
N VAL A 806 6.29 17.18 -10.90
CA VAL A 806 7.58 16.48 -11.03
C VAL A 806 7.61 15.63 -12.30
N GLY A 807 6.51 14.95 -12.61
CA GLY A 807 6.39 14.16 -13.83
C GLY A 807 6.56 14.97 -15.13
N LYS A 808 6.09 16.21 -15.15
CA LYS A 808 6.34 17.12 -16.29
C LYS A 808 7.83 17.40 -16.48
N LEU A 809 8.55 17.59 -15.39
CA LEU A 809 10.01 17.80 -15.46
C LEU A 809 10.73 16.55 -15.96
N VAL A 810 10.34 15.37 -15.50
CA VAL A 810 10.90 14.09 -15.98
C VAL A 810 10.65 13.93 -17.47
N LYS A 811 9.44 14.16 -17.92
CA LYS A 811 9.07 14.07 -19.34
C LYS A 811 9.83 15.08 -20.20
N MET A 812 9.92 16.32 -19.74
CA MET A 812 10.65 17.39 -20.41
C MET A 812 12.14 17.06 -20.54
N ALA A 813 12.78 16.64 -19.46
CA ALA A 813 14.19 16.27 -19.47
C ALA A 813 14.47 15.06 -20.36
N SER A 814 13.58 14.08 -20.38
CA SER A 814 13.69 12.91 -21.27
C SER A 814 13.62 13.30 -22.74
N THR A 815 12.67 14.15 -23.10
CA THR A 815 12.50 14.66 -24.48
C THR A 815 13.70 15.48 -24.91
N LEU A 816 14.07 16.47 -24.12
CA LEU A 816 15.20 17.37 -24.40
C LEU A 816 16.52 16.59 -24.47
N GLY A 817 16.73 15.65 -23.59
CA GLY A 817 17.93 14.81 -23.56
C GLY A 817 18.06 14.01 -24.85
N ARG A 818 16.99 13.37 -25.31
CA ARG A 818 17.00 12.57 -26.55
C ARG A 818 17.07 13.39 -27.82
N GLU A 819 16.59 14.62 -27.82
CA GLU A 819 16.80 15.53 -28.95
C GLU A 819 18.27 15.84 -29.17
N THR A 820 19.03 16.05 -28.11
CA THR A 820 20.47 16.31 -28.16
C THR A 820 21.28 15.02 -28.36
N ASN A 821 20.96 13.97 -27.61
CA ASN A 821 21.63 12.68 -27.68
C ASN A 821 20.60 11.54 -27.81
N PRO A 822 20.32 11.09 -29.05
CA PRO A 822 19.32 10.04 -29.28
C PRO A 822 19.62 8.72 -28.57
N ASN A 823 20.89 8.47 -28.22
CA ASN A 823 21.35 7.25 -27.55
C ASN A 823 21.47 7.40 -26.03
N ILE A 824 21.00 8.51 -25.48
CA ILE A 824 21.07 8.72 -24.03
C ILE A 824 20.25 7.65 -23.28
N HIS A 825 20.85 7.05 -22.26
CA HIS A 825 20.22 6.05 -21.44
C HIS A 825 19.48 6.74 -20.29
N LEU A 826 18.19 6.46 -20.13
CA LEU A 826 17.32 7.13 -19.18
C LEU A 826 16.78 6.17 -18.12
N GLY A 827 16.92 6.53 -16.87
CA GLY A 827 16.41 5.73 -15.76
C GLY A 827 15.96 6.57 -14.58
N ILE A 828 15.30 5.93 -13.62
CA ILE A 828 14.87 6.53 -12.36
C ILE A 828 15.44 5.73 -11.19
N CYS A 829 15.90 6.40 -10.16
CA CYS A 829 16.52 5.74 -8.99
C CYS A 829 16.00 6.22 -7.64
N GLY A 830 15.03 7.13 -7.61
CA GLY A 830 14.37 7.53 -6.37
C GLY A 830 13.48 6.42 -5.79
N GLU A 831 12.91 6.64 -4.63
CA GLU A 831 11.99 5.69 -3.98
C GLU A 831 10.79 5.31 -4.86
N HIS A 832 10.44 6.17 -5.80
CA HIS A 832 9.38 5.97 -6.78
C HIS A 832 9.63 4.78 -7.73
N GLY A 833 10.86 4.34 -7.90
CA GLY A 833 11.21 3.21 -8.79
C GLY A 833 10.59 1.86 -8.40
N GLY A 834 10.13 1.73 -7.17
CA GLY A 834 9.41 0.54 -6.67
C GLY A 834 7.90 0.72 -6.53
N ASP A 835 7.36 1.89 -6.86
CA ASP A 835 5.93 2.17 -6.81
C ASP A 835 5.26 1.83 -8.14
N PRO A 836 4.23 0.95 -8.16
CA PRO A 836 3.60 0.51 -9.41
C PRO A 836 3.11 1.64 -10.32
N SER A 837 2.45 2.67 -9.78
CA SER A 837 1.94 3.80 -10.58
C SER A 837 3.07 4.64 -11.19
N SER A 838 4.16 4.79 -10.45
CA SER A 838 5.36 5.51 -10.92
C SER A 838 6.10 4.72 -11.99
N VAL A 839 6.17 3.39 -11.86
CA VAL A 839 6.75 2.50 -12.87
C VAL A 839 5.95 2.59 -14.18
N GLU A 840 4.63 2.60 -14.11
CA GLU A 840 3.76 2.78 -15.28
C GLU A 840 4.03 4.12 -15.96
N PHE A 841 4.16 5.20 -15.18
CA PHE A 841 4.53 6.51 -15.70
C PHE A 841 5.88 6.47 -16.43
N CYS A 842 6.88 5.83 -15.85
CA CYS A 842 8.21 5.67 -16.44
C CYS A 842 8.15 4.91 -17.77
N HIS A 843 7.33 3.86 -17.85
CA HIS A 843 7.09 3.14 -19.09
C HIS A 843 6.49 4.07 -20.16
N ASN A 844 5.46 4.83 -19.80
CA ASN A 844 4.75 5.71 -20.74
C ASN A 844 5.61 6.89 -21.23
N VAL A 845 6.48 7.40 -20.40
CA VAL A 845 7.44 8.47 -20.76
C VAL A 845 8.58 7.94 -21.64
N GLY A 846 8.80 6.62 -21.64
CA GLY A 846 9.83 5.98 -22.45
C GLY A 846 11.19 5.89 -21.80
N LEU A 847 11.26 5.82 -20.46
CA LEU A 847 12.52 5.52 -19.77
C LEU A 847 13.01 4.11 -20.12
N ASP A 848 14.29 3.87 -19.99
CA ASP A 848 14.91 2.58 -20.29
C ASP A 848 14.90 1.63 -19.10
N TYR A 849 15.01 2.14 -17.88
CA TYR A 849 14.97 1.32 -16.68
C TYR A 849 14.36 2.06 -15.48
N VAL A 850 13.96 1.27 -14.50
CA VAL A 850 13.64 1.73 -13.14
C VAL A 850 14.62 1.07 -12.17
N SER A 851 14.97 1.74 -11.08
CA SER A 851 15.86 1.20 -10.05
C SER A 851 15.21 1.37 -8.69
N CYS A 852 15.21 0.32 -7.89
CA CYS A 852 14.53 0.28 -6.60
C CYS A 852 15.31 -0.57 -5.57
N SER A 853 14.88 -0.54 -4.31
CA SER A 853 15.47 -1.38 -3.28
C SER A 853 15.34 -2.88 -3.64
N PRO A 854 16.23 -3.75 -3.16
CA PRO A 854 16.29 -5.16 -3.59
C PRO A 854 14.97 -5.92 -3.49
N TYR A 855 14.24 -5.78 -2.40
CA TYR A 855 12.97 -6.48 -2.18
C TYR A 855 11.81 -5.95 -3.01
N ARG A 856 11.96 -4.77 -3.62
CA ARG A 856 10.95 -4.19 -4.53
C ARG A 856 11.15 -4.60 -5.99
N VAL A 857 12.25 -5.26 -6.31
CA VAL A 857 12.56 -5.70 -7.67
C VAL A 857 11.43 -6.54 -8.29
N PRO A 858 10.86 -7.55 -7.62
CA PRO A 858 9.74 -8.30 -8.18
C PRO A 858 8.51 -7.43 -8.45
N ILE A 859 8.21 -6.49 -7.55
CA ILE A 859 7.10 -5.54 -7.69
C ILE A 859 7.28 -4.69 -8.94
N ALA A 860 8.47 -4.13 -9.13
CA ALA A 860 8.80 -3.31 -10.29
C ALA A 860 8.74 -4.10 -11.60
N ARG A 861 9.23 -5.34 -11.60
CA ARG A 861 9.15 -6.24 -12.77
C ARG A 861 7.71 -6.50 -13.18
N LEU A 862 6.85 -6.82 -12.22
CA LEU A 862 5.43 -7.06 -12.49
C LEU A 862 4.72 -5.78 -12.94
N ALA A 863 4.96 -4.66 -12.27
CA ALA A 863 4.38 -3.36 -12.64
C ALA A 863 4.81 -2.92 -14.05
N ALA A 864 6.07 -3.13 -14.41
CA ALA A 864 6.59 -2.84 -15.75
C ALA A 864 5.90 -3.71 -16.82
N ALA A 865 5.69 -4.98 -16.55
CA ALA A 865 4.96 -5.90 -17.44
C ALA A 865 3.51 -5.46 -17.63
N GLN A 866 2.84 -5.11 -16.56
CA GLN A 866 1.45 -4.61 -16.62
C GLN A 866 1.35 -3.32 -17.42
N ALA A 867 2.29 -2.39 -17.25
CA ALA A 867 2.34 -1.16 -18.04
C ALA A 867 2.53 -1.43 -19.53
N ALA A 868 3.42 -2.34 -19.88
CA ALA A 868 3.68 -2.74 -21.25
C ALA A 868 2.44 -3.37 -21.90
N ILE A 869 1.76 -4.28 -21.21
CA ILE A 869 0.55 -4.94 -21.70
C ILE A 869 -0.59 -3.93 -21.90
N LYS A 870 -0.78 -3.02 -20.95
CA LYS A 870 -1.82 -1.96 -21.04
C LYS A 870 -1.58 -1.00 -22.21
N SER A 871 -0.33 -0.72 -22.54
CA SER A 871 0.02 0.21 -23.62
C SER A 871 -0.15 -0.39 -25.04
N GLU A 872 -0.31 -1.70 -25.16
CA GLU A 872 -0.59 -2.39 -26.43
C GLU A 872 -2.04 -2.19 -26.92
N LYS A 873 -2.94 -1.63 -26.08
CA LYS A 873 -4.37 -1.45 -26.38
C LYS A 873 -4.66 -0.12 -27.11
#